data_d0752ac794e6520268da723e04c94b63
#
_entry.id   d0752ac794e6520268da723e04c94b63
#
_cell.length_a   1.000
_cell.length_b   1.000
_cell.length_c   1.000
_cell.angle_alpha   90.00
_cell.angle_beta   90.00
_cell.angle_gamma   90.00
#
_symmetry.space_group_name_H-M   'P 1'
#
loop_
_entity.id
_entity.type
_entity.pdbx_description
1 polymer ?
#
loop_
_entity_poly.entity_id
_entity_poly.type
_entity_poly.pdbx_seq_one_letter_code
_entity_poly.pdbx_strand_id
1 'polypeptide(L)'
;MATAVVVASLFVTFVGGELQPHKTVVDLRRLNATYGKQILDPNKPNITIGFLSSFKELGKLICGAIPLAADMVNADPTLLPDHNLKFIAYDSGEPNTAVTIKKMTQMKEEGVVAFIGPDHSCVSEALVAAAWNMPMITYKCSDSKVSEKSIFPTFARTLPPSSKVSKSLISLLKHFEWNQLVLLVSDNPSEKQIAEALIHLAQKHDISILETFYLPGDYLTKDNTTLKEIVLQTYKRTRVYVLIADAYALVDFIRFMQAQGLLDSGEYVVIALEKEETYNPDKEYQFIRREFEAAWLVADPVPFRSVLLVCPGAPIHPDYSLFQDLVLIYSESQPFNIPFHPVIKVEVPIYAGLVYDAVMIYASALTQALADNVSEFNGSAVFQYIKSRPYESILGFSVMIDDQGDAEGNYTVMGLVEVDDALHSQKMRPVARFNYQGSNGLPSLRLERPINWISGSPPRSEPPCGFTGEKCDTKPEWRMISIYVVCCAVSLVGGMFIFRHYRYEQKLACLLWKIEMKDLILLRSDHDGPFQKFRNNLYELDNSKMECDVPSLMDDPGIDLSRSLRKEMIQIREMRHENINPFIGACVDAPNICILTLFSTRGSLQDVLKNSDLHLDTMFIASLVADLIKGMIYIHDSEIISHGNLKSSNCIVDNRWMLKITDFGLHEFRANQDLPPEIQDIRAKSIIWRAPELLKTLNPPSRGTQKGDVYSFGVILFEILGRKGPWGSPEPSLKYIEDRVSNPQHYGGELYRPPSRSLDCPDYIKQCMEECWQENPDDRPDFKFIKVKLRPLHMGLNANIFDNMMSIMEKYAYNLESVVKERTNQLLEEKKKTENLLLRMLPK
;
A
#
# COMPACT_ATOMS: atom_id res chain seq x y z
N MET A 1 -39.06 -53.86 3.15
CA MET A 1 -38.79 -53.76 1.73
C MET A 1 -37.83 -52.59 1.53
N ALA A 2 -36.55 -52.93 1.41
CA ALA A 2 -35.49 -52.01 1.28
C ALA A 2 -35.12 -51.83 -0.18
N THR A 3 -35.17 -50.60 -0.68
CA THR A 3 -34.64 -50.23 -1.97
C THR A 3 -33.27 -49.63 -1.76
N ALA A 4 -32.25 -50.37 -2.08
CA ALA A 4 -30.85 -49.92 -2.06
C ALA A 4 -30.61 -49.09 -3.33
N VAL A 5 -30.24 -47.82 -3.12
CA VAL A 5 -29.68 -46.97 -4.17
C VAL A 5 -28.17 -47.18 -4.16
N VAL A 6 -27.66 -47.81 -5.19
CA VAL A 6 -26.23 -47.94 -5.45
C VAL A 6 -25.77 -46.64 -6.07
N VAL A 7 -25.08 -45.84 -5.26
CA VAL A 7 -24.28 -44.70 -5.75
C VAL A 7 -22.90 -45.26 -6.12
N ALA A 8 -22.69 -45.39 -7.42
CA ALA A 8 -21.36 -45.70 -7.97
C ALA A 8 -20.46 -44.48 -7.77
N SER A 9 -19.68 -44.45 -6.70
CA SER A 9 -18.55 -43.55 -6.53
C SER A 9 -17.45 -43.93 -7.51
N LEU A 10 -17.31 -43.15 -8.57
CA LEU A 10 -16.11 -43.16 -9.38
C LEU A 10 -14.94 -42.67 -8.49
N PHE A 11 -14.23 -43.61 -7.91
CA PHE A 11 -12.89 -43.37 -7.40
C PHE A 11 -12.00 -43.12 -8.62
N VAL A 12 -11.79 -41.82 -8.91
CA VAL A 12 -10.61 -41.44 -9.67
C VAL A 12 -9.44 -41.66 -8.73
N THR A 13 -8.77 -42.77 -8.86
CA THR A 13 -7.45 -43.00 -8.30
C THR A 13 -6.50 -42.00 -8.97
N PHE A 14 -6.31 -40.86 -8.31
CA PHE A 14 -5.09 -40.07 -8.50
C PHE A 14 -3.94 -40.99 -8.08
N VAL A 15 -3.29 -41.60 -9.06
CA VAL A 15 -1.96 -42.10 -8.88
C VAL A 15 -1.11 -40.90 -8.54
N GLY A 16 -0.82 -40.70 -7.24
CA GLY A 16 0.13 -39.74 -6.76
C GLY A 16 1.52 -40.22 -7.21
N GLY A 17 1.86 -39.93 -8.45
CA GLY A 17 3.25 -39.97 -8.87
C GLY A 17 3.95 -38.86 -8.08
N GLU A 18 4.89 -39.25 -7.21
CA GLU A 18 5.81 -38.30 -6.61
C GLU A 18 6.43 -37.49 -7.74
N LEU A 19 6.21 -36.15 -7.69
CA LEU A 19 6.80 -35.23 -8.65
C LEU A 19 8.31 -35.37 -8.54
N GLN A 20 8.97 -35.81 -9.60
CA GLN A 20 10.41 -35.97 -9.58
C GLN A 20 11.09 -34.64 -9.28
N PRO A 21 12.10 -34.60 -8.39
CA PRO A 21 12.85 -33.40 -8.07
C PRO A 21 13.56 -32.86 -9.31
N HIS A 22 13.79 -31.54 -9.33
CA HIS A 22 14.64 -30.93 -10.34
C HIS A 22 16.07 -31.47 -10.20
N LYS A 23 16.66 -31.81 -11.31
CA LYS A 23 18.09 -32.23 -11.34
C LYS A 23 18.97 -30.98 -11.40
N THR A 24 19.53 -30.58 -10.29
CA THR A 24 20.38 -29.38 -10.16
C THR A 24 21.83 -29.70 -9.77
N VAL A 25 22.05 -30.78 -9.09
CA VAL A 25 23.41 -31.21 -8.72
C VAL A 25 23.94 -32.13 -9.77
N VAL A 26 25.00 -31.73 -10.47
CA VAL A 26 25.77 -32.49 -11.44
C VAL A 26 27.22 -32.47 -10.97
N ASP A 27 27.92 -33.59 -11.13
CA ASP A 27 29.33 -33.70 -10.74
C ASP A 27 30.20 -32.68 -11.49
N LEU A 28 30.63 -31.62 -10.79
CA LEU A 28 31.47 -30.56 -11.32
C LEU A 28 32.76 -31.04 -11.94
N ARG A 29 33.24 -32.24 -11.57
CA ARG A 29 34.46 -32.87 -12.09
C ARG A 29 34.32 -33.42 -13.51
N ARG A 30 33.10 -33.43 -14.07
CA ARG A 30 32.85 -33.82 -15.48
C ARG A 30 33.35 -32.79 -16.49
N LEU A 31 33.66 -31.59 -16.08
CA LEU A 31 34.22 -30.54 -16.91
C LEU A 31 35.75 -30.78 -17.12
N ASN A 32 36.14 -31.90 -17.66
CA ASN A 32 37.55 -32.22 -17.93
C ASN A 32 38.13 -31.19 -18.93
N ALA A 33 39.10 -30.40 -18.48
CA ALA A 33 40.13 -29.69 -19.27
C ALA A 33 39.64 -28.63 -20.33
N THR A 34 38.36 -28.35 -20.44
CA THR A 34 37.79 -27.37 -21.40
C THR A 34 37.15 -26.17 -20.71
N TYR A 35 37.80 -25.70 -19.67
CA TYR A 35 37.32 -24.51 -18.94
C TYR A 35 37.15 -23.29 -19.85
N GLY A 36 35.97 -22.70 -19.83
CA GLY A 36 35.67 -21.42 -20.49
C GLY A 36 35.39 -21.51 -22.00
N LYS A 37 35.28 -22.68 -22.60
CA LYS A 37 34.76 -22.88 -23.95
C LYS A 37 33.34 -23.42 -23.85
N GLN A 38 32.36 -22.72 -24.43
CA GLN A 38 31.00 -23.23 -24.49
C GLN A 38 30.99 -24.63 -25.13
N ILE A 39 30.53 -25.64 -24.37
CA ILE A 39 30.41 -27.02 -24.84
C ILE A 39 29.14 -27.08 -25.70
N LEU A 40 29.27 -26.98 -27.00
CA LEU A 40 28.14 -27.02 -27.93
C LEU A 40 28.29 -28.13 -28.93
N ASP A 41 27.28 -28.96 -29.11
CA ASP A 41 27.18 -29.94 -30.18
C ASP A 41 26.64 -29.23 -31.45
N PRO A 42 27.42 -29.14 -32.54
CA PRO A 42 27.01 -28.45 -33.74
C PRO A 42 25.77 -29.04 -34.43
N ASN A 43 25.39 -30.27 -34.07
CA ASN A 43 24.25 -30.97 -34.66
C ASN A 43 22.93 -30.70 -33.92
N LYS A 44 22.95 -30.06 -32.73
CA LYS A 44 21.77 -29.80 -31.92
C LYS A 44 21.31 -28.36 -32.08
N PRO A 45 20.00 -28.11 -32.14
CA PRO A 45 19.46 -26.74 -32.11
C PRO A 45 19.79 -26.08 -30.77
N ASN A 46 19.86 -24.72 -30.82
CA ASN A 46 20.22 -23.95 -29.65
C ASN A 46 18.98 -23.34 -28.98
N ILE A 47 18.88 -23.49 -27.67
CA ILE A 47 17.94 -22.74 -26.80
C ILE A 47 18.76 -21.67 -26.11
N THR A 48 18.31 -20.41 -26.21
CA THR A 48 19.05 -19.27 -25.68
C THR A 48 18.31 -18.68 -24.48
N ILE A 49 19.03 -18.54 -23.34
CA ILE A 49 18.55 -17.84 -22.14
C ILE A 49 19.22 -16.47 -22.02
N GLY A 50 18.50 -15.50 -21.45
CA GLY A 50 19.01 -14.15 -21.19
C GLY A 50 19.42 -14.00 -19.73
N PHE A 51 20.65 -13.56 -19.48
CA PHE A 51 21.15 -13.23 -18.16
C PHE A 51 21.23 -11.73 -17.97
N LEU A 52 20.58 -11.25 -16.91
CA LEU A 52 20.51 -9.84 -16.51
C LEU A 52 21.11 -9.67 -15.12
N SER A 53 22.19 -8.91 -15.04
CA SER A 53 22.84 -8.55 -13.79
C SER A 53 23.60 -7.24 -13.95
N SER A 54 23.83 -6.51 -12.89
CA SER A 54 24.80 -5.42 -12.90
C SER A 54 26.22 -6.03 -12.96
N PHE A 55 27.03 -5.65 -13.94
CA PHE A 55 28.41 -6.11 -14.03
C PHE A 55 29.38 -5.29 -13.18
N LYS A 56 28.85 -4.57 -12.19
CA LYS A 56 29.61 -3.87 -11.17
C LYS A 56 29.52 -4.62 -9.84
N GLU A 57 30.44 -4.36 -8.93
CA GLU A 57 30.46 -4.92 -7.56
C GLU A 57 30.06 -6.41 -7.47
N LEU A 58 28.86 -6.70 -6.92
CA LEU A 58 28.37 -8.06 -6.71
C LEU A 58 28.28 -8.86 -8.02
N GLY A 59 27.80 -8.24 -9.09
CA GLY A 59 27.62 -8.92 -10.37
C GLY A 59 28.92 -9.47 -10.94
N LYS A 60 30.06 -8.79 -10.72
CA LYS A 60 31.39 -9.31 -11.11
C LYS A 60 31.71 -10.64 -10.46
N LEU A 61 31.27 -10.86 -9.22
CA LEU A 61 31.59 -12.04 -8.43
C LEU A 61 30.69 -13.24 -8.75
N ILE A 62 29.55 -13.02 -9.43
CA ILE A 62 28.54 -14.06 -9.67
C ILE A 62 28.35 -14.41 -11.14
N CYS A 63 28.79 -13.55 -12.06
CA CYS A 63 28.50 -13.69 -13.49
C CYS A 63 29.06 -14.99 -14.10
N GLY A 64 30.18 -15.53 -13.59
CA GLY A 64 30.76 -16.79 -14.05
C GLY A 64 29.90 -18.03 -13.76
N ALA A 65 28.88 -17.90 -12.87
CA ALA A 65 27.94 -18.99 -12.59
C ALA A 65 27.05 -19.34 -13.81
N ILE A 66 26.76 -18.37 -14.68
CA ILE A 66 25.91 -18.57 -15.89
C ILE A 66 26.61 -19.48 -16.91
N PRO A 67 27.82 -19.15 -17.41
CA PRO A 67 28.50 -20.01 -18.36
C PRO A 67 28.84 -21.37 -17.74
N LEU A 68 29.21 -21.41 -16.47
CA LEU A 68 29.43 -22.67 -15.75
C LEU A 68 28.18 -23.56 -15.77
N ALA A 69 27.00 -22.99 -15.42
CA ALA A 69 25.75 -23.75 -15.43
C ALA A 69 25.35 -24.20 -16.84
N ALA A 70 25.52 -23.34 -17.86
CA ALA A 70 25.23 -23.69 -19.24
C ALA A 70 26.11 -24.86 -19.74
N ASP A 71 27.42 -24.83 -19.43
CA ASP A 71 28.33 -25.93 -19.77
C ASP A 71 28.00 -27.21 -19.03
N MET A 72 27.56 -27.11 -17.75
CA MET A 72 27.09 -28.25 -16.97
C MET A 72 25.86 -28.92 -17.58
N VAL A 73 24.88 -28.09 -18.02
CA VAL A 73 23.66 -28.58 -18.70
C VAL A 73 24.05 -29.27 -20.01
N ASN A 74 24.95 -28.70 -20.80
CA ASN A 74 25.37 -29.25 -22.08
C ASN A 74 26.23 -30.53 -21.92
N ALA A 75 26.94 -30.64 -20.81
CA ALA A 75 27.73 -31.85 -20.48
C ALA A 75 26.86 -32.98 -19.91
N ASP A 76 25.68 -32.76 -19.45
CA ASP A 76 24.80 -33.79 -18.91
C ASP A 76 23.81 -34.30 -19.97
N PRO A 77 23.94 -35.55 -20.42
CA PRO A 77 23.08 -36.14 -21.46
C PRO A 77 21.62 -36.30 -21.04
N THR A 78 21.31 -36.14 -19.77
CA THR A 78 19.94 -36.24 -19.26
C THR A 78 19.20 -34.88 -19.24
N LEU A 79 19.94 -33.78 -19.38
CA LEU A 79 19.40 -32.42 -19.49
C LEU A 79 19.45 -31.99 -20.96
N LEU A 80 18.33 -31.53 -21.50
CA LEU A 80 18.16 -31.07 -22.86
C LEU A 80 18.85 -32.00 -23.90
N PRO A 81 18.51 -33.29 -23.94
CA PRO A 81 19.27 -34.30 -24.73
C PRO A 81 19.39 -33.95 -26.22
N ASP A 82 18.37 -33.24 -26.78
CA ASP A 82 18.29 -32.88 -28.19
C ASP A 82 18.62 -31.40 -28.49
N HIS A 83 19.03 -30.63 -27.48
CA HIS A 83 19.26 -29.20 -27.60
C HIS A 83 20.55 -28.79 -26.90
N ASN A 84 21.15 -27.67 -27.37
CA ASN A 84 22.20 -26.98 -26.63
C ASN A 84 21.59 -25.82 -25.85
N LEU A 85 22.04 -25.60 -24.62
CA LEU A 85 21.75 -24.39 -23.88
C LEU A 85 22.81 -23.32 -24.14
N LYS A 86 22.38 -22.16 -24.65
CA LYS A 86 23.20 -20.96 -24.81
C LYS A 86 22.71 -19.85 -23.90
N PHE A 87 23.55 -18.88 -23.64
CA PHE A 87 23.16 -17.68 -22.91
C PHE A 87 23.61 -16.41 -23.63
N ILE A 88 22.87 -15.34 -23.40
CA ILE A 88 23.22 -13.96 -23.72
C ILE A 88 23.22 -13.17 -22.42
N ALA A 89 24.27 -12.41 -22.14
CA ALA A 89 24.40 -11.64 -20.90
C ALA A 89 24.42 -10.14 -21.20
N TYR A 90 23.57 -9.37 -20.51
CA TYR A 90 23.56 -7.91 -20.59
C TYR A 90 23.66 -7.29 -19.20
N ASP A 91 24.44 -6.19 -19.15
CA ASP A 91 24.50 -5.34 -17.97
C ASP A 91 23.16 -4.63 -17.79
N SER A 92 22.47 -4.92 -16.70
CA SER A 92 21.21 -4.26 -16.29
C SER A 92 21.41 -2.79 -15.89
N GLY A 93 22.67 -2.38 -15.68
CA GLY A 93 23.01 -1.05 -15.19
C GLY A 93 22.76 -0.91 -13.68
N GLU A 94 22.86 0.32 -13.18
CA GLU A 94 22.38 0.66 -11.83
C GLU A 94 20.84 0.58 -11.79
N PRO A 95 20.19 0.62 -10.61
CA PRO A 95 18.77 0.27 -10.45
C PRO A 95 17.85 1.16 -11.32
N ASN A 96 17.89 0.94 -12.61
CA ASN A 96 17.11 1.64 -13.62
C ASN A 96 16.27 0.63 -14.41
N THR A 97 15.07 0.41 -13.96
CA THR A 97 14.07 -0.47 -14.57
C THR A 97 13.92 -0.26 -16.09
N ALA A 98 13.97 0.99 -16.56
CA ALA A 98 13.81 1.27 -17.98
C ALA A 98 14.98 0.74 -18.83
N VAL A 99 16.21 0.78 -18.29
CA VAL A 99 17.39 0.22 -18.96
C VAL A 99 17.28 -1.31 -19.00
N THR A 100 16.89 -1.93 -17.87
CA THR A 100 16.72 -3.38 -17.79
C THR A 100 15.66 -3.87 -18.78
N ILE A 101 14.49 -3.23 -18.85
CA ILE A 101 13.43 -3.58 -19.79
C ILE A 101 13.88 -3.42 -21.25
N LYS A 102 14.65 -2.35 -21.57
CA LYS A 102 15.22 -2.16 -22.89
C LYS A 102 16.15 -3.33 -23.25
N LYS A 103 16.98 -3.80 -22.31
CA LYS A 103 17.86 -4.96 -22.52
C LYS A 103 17.07 -6.26 -22.67
N MET A 104 16.02 -6.47 -21.90
CA MET A 104 15.11 -7.60 -22.06
C MET A 104 14.45 -7.61 -23.46
N THR A 105 14.04 -6.45 -23.96
CA THR A 105 13.46 -6.32 -25.30
C THR A 105 14.47 -6.71 -26.37
N GLN A 106 15.71 -6.21 -26.26
CA GLN A 106 16.80 -6.57 -27.16
C GLN A 106 17.08 -8.08 -27.14
N MET A 107 17.17 -8.70 -25.96
CA MET A 107 17.36 -10.15 -25.81
C MET A 107 16.23 -10.96 -26.46
N LYS A 108 15.00 -10.51 -26.31
CA LYS A 108 13.82 -11.14 -26.95
C LYS A 108 13.95 -11.11 -28.48
N GLU A 109 14.38 -9.98 -29.06
CA GLU A 109 14.63 -9.85 -30.50
C GLU A 109 15.77 -10.77 -30.95
N GLU A 110 16.75 -11.04 -30.09
CA GLU A 110 17.86 -11.96 -30.32
C GLU A 110 17.48 -13.45 -30.10
N GLY A 111 16.21 -13.73 -29.80
CA GLY A 111 15.69 -15.10 -29.71
C GLY A 111 15.84 -15.75 -28.33
N VAL A 112 15.97 -14.96 -27.27
CA VAL A 112 15.93 -15.45 -25.90
C VAL A 112 14.55 -15.96 -25.56
N VAL A 113 14.46 -17.13 -24.91
CA VAL A 113 13.21 -17.79 -24.54
C VAL A 113 12.89 -17.72 -23.03
N ALA A 114 13.88 -17.42 -22.20
CA ALA A 114 13.71 -17.27 -20.75
C ALA A 114 14.74 -16.29 -20.18
N PHE A 115 14.41 -15.65 -19.06
CA PHE A 115 15.29 -14.71 -18.37
C PHE A 115 15.79 -15.25 -17.03
N ILE A 116 17.07 -15.08 -16.73
CA ILE A 116 17.70 -15.29 -15.43
C ILE A 116 18.12 -13.91 -14.88
N GLY A 117 17.59 -13.53 -13.73
CA GLY A 117 17.74 -12.19 -13.16
C GLY A 117 16.50 -11.31 -13.36
N PRO A 118 16.59 -9.99 -13.16
CA PRO A 118 17.74 -9.18 -12.76
C PRO A 118 18.07 -9.23 -11.25
N ASP A 119 19.10 -8.49 -10.84
CA ASP A 119 19.63 -8.46 -9.47
C ASP A 119 19.14 -7.28 -8.61
N HIS A 120 18.46 -6.29 -9.18
CA HIS A 120 18.00 -5.08 -8.46
C HIS A 120 16.49 -4.98 -8.36
N SER A 121 15.82 -4.57 -9.42
CA SER A 121 14.37 -4.52 -9.53
C SER A 121 13.85 -5.81 -10.16
N CYS A 122 12.60 -6.15 -9.89
CA CYS A 122 12.04 -7.40 -10.44
C CYS A 122 10.56 -7.28 -10.79
N VAL A 123 9.82 -6.37 -10.18
CA VAL A 123 8.35 -6.31 -10.34
C VAL A 123 7.95 -5.90 -11.76
N SER A 124 8.55 -4.84 -12.27
CA SER A 124 8.22 -4.35 -13.62
C SER A 124 8.76 -5.30 -14.71
N GLU A 125 9.95 -5.84 -14.50
CA GLU A 125 10.60 -6.79 -15.38
C GLU A 125 9.81 -8.11 -15.45
N ALA A 126 9.34 -8.60 -14.30
CA ALA A 126 8.48 -9.78 -14.23
C ALA A 126 7.14 -9.57 -14.94
N LEU A 127 6.57 -8.35 -14.84
CA LEU A 127 5.34 -8.00 -15.54
C LEU A 127 5.53 -8.02 -17.07
N VAL A 128 6.68 -7.50 -17.54
CA VAL A 128 7.04 -7.53 -18.97
C VAL A 128 7.27 -8.96 -19.45
N ALA A 129 8.01 -9.78 -18.69
CA ALA A 129 8.21 -11.20 -19.00
C ALA A 129 6.88 -11.97 -19.04
N ALA A 130 5.98 -11.72 -18.08
CA ALA A 130 4.64 -12.29 -18.05
C ALA A 130 3.80 -11.89 -19.27
N ALA A 131 3.84 -10.61 -19.67
CA ALA A 131 3.15 -10.13 -20.87
C ALA A 131 3.65 -10.79 -22.16
N TRP A 132 4.91 -11.19 -22.21
CA TRP A 132 5.49 -11.95 -23.32
C TRP A 132 5.32 -13.47 -23.18
N ASN A 133 4.72 -13.93 -22.10
CA ASN A 133 4.63 -15.34 -21.74
C ASN A 133 6.00 -16.05 -21.71
N MET A 134 7.02 -15.37 -21.16
CA MET A 134 8.39 -15.90 -21.05
C MET A 134 8.70 -16.21 -19.60
N PRO A 135 9.33 -17.37 -19.29
CA PRO A 135 9.78 -17.69 -17.94
C PRO A 135 10.83 -16.68 -17.48
N MET A 136 10.71 -16.27 -16.23
CA MET A 136 11.71 -15.42 -15.58
C MET A 136 12.03 -16.01 -14.20
N ILE A 137 13.29 -16.38 -14.01
CA ILE A 137 13.77 -16.93 -12.74
C ILE A 137 14.80 -15.97 -12.15
N THR A 138 14.48 -15.40 -10.98
CA THR A 138 15.40 -14.49 -10.32
C THR A 138 16.14 -15.13 -9.17
N TYR A 139 17.36 -14.63 -8.92
CA TYR A 139 18.25 -15.11 -7.87
C TYR A 139 18.46 -14.08 -6.74
N LYS A 140 17.89 -12.87 -6.86
CA LYS A 140 18.04 -11.80 -5.86
C LYS A 140 16.76 -11.01 -5.57
N CYS A 141 15.68 -11.27 -6.27
CA CYS A 141 14.41 -10.59 -6.04
C CYS A 141 13.74 -11.06 -4.74
N SER A 142 13.64 -10.20 -3.75
CA SER A 142 12.98 -10.48 -2.45
C SER A 142 11.56 -9.91 -2.32
N ASP A 143 11.07 -9.10 -3.29
CA ASP A 143 9.74 -8.47 -3.24
C ASP A 143 8.63 -9.54 -3.26
N SER A 144 7.71 -9.48 -2.30
CA SER A 144 6.60 -10.44 -2.18
C SER A 144 5.49 -10.25 -3.22
N LYS A 145 5.42 -9.10 -3.90
CA LYS A 145 4.38 -8.82 -4.90
C LYS A 145 4.43 -9.77 -6.10
N VAL A 146 5.63 -10.19 -6.51
CA VAL A 146 5.80 -11.09 -7.66
C VAL A 146 5.34 -12.53 -7.40
N SER A 147 5.00 -12.86 -6.17
CA SER A 147 4.40 -14.15 -5.80
C SER A 147 2.94 -14.28 -6.27
N GLU A 148 2.28 -13.18 -6.64
CA GLU A 148 0.89 -13.20 -7.11
C GLU A 148 0.78 -13.71 -8.55
N LYS A 149 0.41 -14.98 -8.72
CA LYS A 149 0.40 -15.67 -10.03
C LYS A 149 -0.74 -15.25 -10.97
N SER A 150 -1.75 -14.58 -10.49
CA SER A 150 -2.75 -13.91 -11.34
C SER A 150 -2.11 -12.80 -12.21
N ILE A 151 -1.07 -12.14 -11.70
CA ILE A 151 -0.35 -11.05 -12.37
C ILE A 151 0.98 -11.54 -12.98
N PHE A 152 1.70 -12.42 -12.27
CA PHE A 152 3.03 -12.90 -12.63
C PHE A 152 3.09 -14.42 -12.89
N PRO A 153 2.36 -14.95 -13.90
CA PRO A 153 2.16 -16.39 -14.11
C PRO A 153 3.42 -17.15 -14.52
N THR A 154 4.48 -16.47 -14.96
CA THR A 154 5.71 -17.08 -15.49
C THR A 154 6.94 -16.84 -14.61
N PHE A 155 6.74 -16.23 -13.44
CA PHE A 155 7.82 -15.83 -12.54
C PHE A 155 8.14 -16.92 -11.52
N ALA A 156 9.45 -17.21 -11.34
CA ALA A 156 9.98 -18.03 -10.25
C ALA A 156 11.24 -17.39 -9.65
N ARG A 157 11.69 -17.88 -8.50
CA ARG A 157 12.92 -17.42 -7.86
C ARG A 157 13.60 -18.49 -7.01
N THR A 158 14.91 -18.43 -6.99
CA THR A 158 15.78 -19.27 -6.15
C THR A 158 16.12 -18.60 -4.82
N LEU A 159 16.03 -17.26 -4.73
CA LEU A 159 16.09 -16.53 -3.47
C LEU A 159 14.70 -16.51 -2.82
N PRO A 160 14.57 -16.91 -1.54
CA PRO A 160 13.29 -16.78 -0.83
C PRO A 160 12.82 -15.32 -0.74
N PRO A 161 11.52 -15.05 -0.89
CA PRO A 161 10.96 -13.71 -0.64
C PRO A 161 11.16 -13.29 0.83
N SER A 162 11.23 -12.00 1.06
CA SER A 162 11.38 -11.42 2.40
C SER A 162 10.38 -11.98 3.42
N SER A 163 9.18 -12.35 2.98
CA SER A 163 8.15 -12.94 3.85
C SER A 163 8.43 -14.36 4.36
N LYS A 164 9.31 -15.13 3.69
CA LYS A 164 9.58 -16.54 4.08
C LYS A 164 10.40 -16.64 5.37
N VAL A 165 11.32 -15.72 5.64
CA VAL A 165 12.10 -15.72 6.88
C VAL A 165 11.19 -15.51 8.11
N SER A 166 10.05 -14.84 7.96
CA SER A 166 9.07 -14.65 9.03
C SER A 166 8.49 -15.98 9.53
N LYS A 167 8.37 -17.00 8.68
CA LYS A 167 7.98 -18.35 9.10
C LYS A 167 9.01 -18.97 10.05
N SER A 168 10.29 -18.76 9.78
CA SER A 168 11.40 -19.24 10.63
C SER A 168 11.41 -18.51 11.96
N LEU A 169 11.18 -17.18 11.97
CA LEU A 169 11.05 -16.42 13.21
C LEU A 169 9.88 -16.90 14.05
N ILE A 170 8.71 -17.15 13.46
CA ILE A 170 7.55 -17.70 14.18
C ILE A 170 7.86 -19.10 14.74
N SER A 171 8.55 -19.95 13.97
CA SER A 171 8.94 -21.27 14.45
C SER A 171 9.90 -21.19 15.63
N LEU A 172 10.87 -20.27 15.60
CA LEU A 172 11.79 -20.01 16.70
C LEU A 172 11.04 -19.54 17.96
N LEU A 173 10.14 -18.57 17.80
CA LEU A 173 9.33 -18.04 18.90
C LEU A 173 8.46 -19.12 19.54
N LYS A 174 7.83 -19.97 18.73
CA LYS A 174 7.00 -21.09 19.21
C LYS A 174 7.82 -22.18 19.91
N HIS A 175 9.02 -22.45 19.41
CA HIS A 175 9.88 -23.47 20.03
C HIS A 175 10.26 -23.15 21.47
N PHE A 176 10.47 -21.84 21.74
CA PHE A 176 10.82 -21.36 23.09
C PHE A 176 9.60 -20.82 23.89
N GLU A 177 8.38 -20.97 23.36
CA GLU A 177 7.15 -20.48 23.97
C GLU A 177 7.15 -18.96 24.21
N TRP A 178 7.81 -18.19 23.33
CA TRP A 178 7.84 -16.74 23.40
C TRP A 178 6.61 -16.14 22.72
N ASN A 179 5.55 -15.96 23.50
CA ASN A 179 4.25 -15.55 23.00
C ASN A 179 4.03 -14.02 23.00
N GLN A 180 5.01 -13.26 23.50
CA GLN A 180 4.92 -11.81 23.59
C GLN A 180 6.26 -11.18 23.28
N LEU A 181 6.26 -10.16 22.41
CA LEU A 181 7.49 -9.50 21.98
C LEU A 181 7.28 -8.03 21.59
N VAL A 182 8.41 -7.30 21.50
CA VAL A 182 8.51 -5.98 20.87
C VAL A 182 9.30 -6.14 19.57
N LEU A 183 8.85 -5.47 18.51
CA LEU A 183 9.44 -5.53 17.19
C LEU A 183 10.10 -4.20 16.84
N LEU A 184 11.38 -4.23 16.44
CA LEU A 184 12.13 -3.10 15.92
C LEU A 184 12.45 -3.36 14.44
N VAL A 185 12.15 -2.42 13.56
CA VAL A 185 12.24 -2.59 12.12
C VAL A 185 12.94 -1.39 11.49
N SER A 186 13.91 -1.62 10.63
CA SER A 186 14.47 -0.57 9.78
C SER A 186 13.44 -0.07 8.77
N ASP A 187 13.42 1.23 8.48
CA ASP A 187 12.47 1.89 7.57
C ASP A 187 12.73 1.60 6.09
N ASN A 188 13.45 0.52 5.78
CA ASN A 188 13.69 0.06 4.42
C ASN A 188 12.53 -0.82 3.92
N PRO A 189 12.22 -0.82 2.61
CA PRO A 189 11.10 -1.60 2.05
C PRO A 189 11.19 -3.11 2.31
N SER A 190 12.39 -3.69 2.26
CA SER A 190 12.61 -5.12 2.47
C SER A 190 12.29 -5.54 3.90
N GLU A 191 12.76 -4.77 4.90
CA GLU A 191 12.54 -5.02 6.32
C GLU A 191 11.08 -4.83 6.70
N LYS A 192 10.41 -3.84 6.12
CA LYS A 192 8.97 -3.64 6.28
C LYS A 192 8.15 -4.84 5.78
N GLN A 193 8.49 -5.41 4.63
CA GLN A 193 7.81 -6.61 4.12
C GLN A 193 8.00 -7.82 5.05
N ILE A 194 9.19 -7.99 5.63
CA ILE A 194 9.44 -9.05 6.63
C ILE A 194 8.58 -8.80 7.87
N ALA A 195 8.55 -7.56 8.35
CA ALA A 195 7.77 -7.19 9.53
C ALA A 195 6.26 -7.38 9.32
N GLU A 196 5.73 -6.94 8.19
CA GLU A 196 4.32 -7.14 7.84
C GLU A 196 3.95 -8.62 7.78
N ALA A 197 4.78 -9.45 7.15
CA ALA A 197 4.59 -10.89 7.10
C ALA A 197 4.69 -11.52 8.51
N LEU A 198 5.62 -11.04 9.35
CA LEU A 198 5.77 -11.49 10.73
C LEU A 198 4.55 -11.14 11.57
N ILE A 199 4.05 -9.91 11.47
CA ILE A 199 2.85 -9.44 12.18
C ILE A 199 1.64 -10.28 11.79
N HIS A 200 1.43 -10.52 10.51
CA HIS A 200 0.33 -11.35 10.02
C HIS A 200 0.42 -12.81 10.53
N LEU A 201 1.62 -13.41 10.49
CA LEU A 201 1.84 -14.77 10.97
C LEU A 201 1.74 -14.86 12.50
N ALA A 202 2.22 -13.85 13.23
CA ALA A 202 2.13 -13.78 14.69
C ALA A 202 0.67 -13.82 15.15
N GLN A 203 -0.20 -13.03 14.52
CA GLN A 203 -1.65 -13.05 14.78
C GLN A 203 -2.27 -14.45 14.55
N LYS A 204 -1.85 -15.13 13.49
CA LYS A 204 -2.35 -16.49 13.16
C LYS A 204 -1.91 -17.55 14.16
N HIS A 205 -0.81 -17.29 14.88
CA HIS A 205 -0.18 -18.27 15.79
C HIS A 205 -0.22 -17.84 17.25
N ASP A 206 -1.12 -16.94 17.64
CA ASP A 206 -1.33 -16.46 19.01
C ASP A 206 -0.09 -15.86 19.67
N ILE A 207 0.76 -15.17 18.87
CA ILE A 207 1.91 -14.42 19.34
C ILE A 207 1.55 -12.94 19.35
N SER A 208 1.68 -12.30 20.53
CA SER A 208 1.36 -10.90 20.73
C SER A 208 2.56 -10.00 20.45
N ILE A 209 2.46 -9.16 19.45
CA ILE A 209 3.41 -8.06 19.22
C ILE A 209 2.87 -6.84 19.94
N LEU A 210 3.53 -6.46 21.06
CA LEU A 210 3.09 -5.36 21.91
C LEU A 210 3.19 -4.01 21.23
N GLU A 211 4.28 -3.82 20.51
CA GLU A 211 4.61 -2.54 19.87
C GLU A 211 5.61 -2.78 18.73
N THR A 212 5.50 -1.99 17.67
CA THR A 212 6.45 -2.01 16.56
C THR A 212 7.06 -0.62 16.40
N PHE A 213 8.38 -0.56 16.44
CA PHE A 213 9.14 0.67 16.27
C PHE A 213 9.89 0.64 14.95
N TYR A 214 9.88 1.77 14.25
CA TYR A 214 10.61 1.94 12.99
C TYR A 214 11.88 2.76 13.24
N LEU A 215 13.01 2.23 12.80
CA LEU A 215 14.31 2.86 12.86
C LEU A 215 14.66 3.46 11.49
N PRO A 216 15.46 4.55 11.41
CA PRO A 216 15.92 5.08 10.14
C PRO A 216 16.57 4.00 9.27
N GLY A 217 16.31 4.03 7.95
CA GLY A 217 16.83 3.03 7.01
C GLY A 217 18.34 3.03 6.83
N ASP A 218 18.98 4.17 7.09
CA ASP A 218 20.41 4.42 7.10
C ASP A 218 20.90 4.64 8.55
N TYR A 219 20.59 3.73 9.44
CA TYR A 219 20.95 3.83 10.84
C TYR A 219 22.46 4.06 11.01
N LEU A 220 22.81 5.22 11.53
CA LEU A 220 24.20 5.58 11.88
C LEU A 220 24.33 5.64 13.41
N THR A 221 25.42 5.11 13.93
CA THR A 221 25.75 5.05 15.38
C THR A 221 25.73 6.40 16.11
N LYS A 222 25.47 7.50 15.42
CA LYS A 222 25.38 8.86 15.98
C LYS A 222 24.02 9.21 16.57
N ASP A 223 22.96 8.48 16.23
CA ASP A 223 21.59 8.80 16.68
C ASP A 223 21.12 7.84 17.79
N ASN A 224 21.87 7.84 18.89
CA ASN A 224 21.69 6.92 20.02
C ASN A 224 20.43 7.17 20.87
N THR A 225 19.67 8.23 20.65
CA THR A 225 18.54 8.63 21.52
C THR A 225 17.33 7.73 21.34
N THR A 226 17.00 7.39 20.10
CA THR A 226 15.78 6.61 19.74
C THR A 226 15.82 5.20 20.35
N LEU A 227 16.89 4.44 20.16
CA LEU A 227 17.02 3.08 20.73
C LEU A 227 16.98 3.09 22.25
N LYS A 228 17.62 4.08 22.90
CA LYS A 228 17.58 4.24 24.34
C LYS A 228 16.15 4.48 24.84
N GLU A 229 15.41 5.35 24.19
CA GLU A 229 14.01 5.62 24.54
C GLU A 229 13.14 4.38 24.40
N ILE A 230 13.31 3.61 23.32
CA ILE A 230 12.59 2.35 23.08
C ILE A 230 12.86 1.36 24.22
N VAL A 231 14.12 1.15 24.57
CA VAL A 231 14.47 0.24 25.69
C VAL A 231 13.81 0.72 26.98
N LEU A 232 13.90 1.99 27.34
CA LEU A 232 13.34 2.55 28.58
C LEU A 232 11.80 2.47 28.62
N GLN A 233 11.13 2.52 27.48
CA GLN A 233 9.67 2.41 27.39
C GLN A 233 9.18 0.97 27.48
N THR A 234 9.98 0.00 27.02
CA THR A 234 9.49 -1.37 26.76
C THR A 234 10.03 -2.41 27.74
N TYR A 235 11.22 -2.22 28.36
CA TYR A 235 11.86 -3.26 29.18
C TYR A 235 11.01 -3.82 30.33
N LYS A 236 10.05 -3.02 30.85
CA LYS A 236 9.10 -3.47 31.90
C LYS A 236 7.89 -4.21 31.37
N ARG A 237 7.76 -4.34 30.07
CA ARG A 237 6.57 -4.92 29.40
C ARG A 237 6.87 -6.13 28.51
N THR A 238 8.15 -6.36 28.20
CA THR A 238 8.59 -7.50 27.39
C THR A 238 9.91 -8.06 27.88
N ARG A 239 10.15 -9.31 27.54
CA ARG A 239 11.45 -9.99 27.70
C ARG A 239 12.07 -10.37 26.35
N VAL A 240 11.29 -10.31 25.28
CA VAL A 240 11.68 -10.76 23.94
C VAL A 240 11.63 -9.58 22.99
N TYR A 241 12.74 -9.32 22.33
CA TYR A 241 12.85 -8.34 21.27
C TYR A 241 13.19 -9.02 19.95
N VAL A 242 12.53 -8.60 18.89
CA VAL A 242 12.87 -8.99 17.52
C VAL A 242 13.36 -7.77 16.77
N LEU A 243 14.59 -7.82 16.27
CA LEU A 243 15.25 -6.73 15.56
C LEU A 243 15.44 -7.11 14.10
N ILE A 244 14.75 -6.40 13.22
CA ILE A 244 14.86 -6.51 11.75
C ILE A 244 15.53 -5.23 11.26
N ALA A 245 16.81 -5.12 11.47
CA ALA A 245 17.62 -3.95 11.13
C ALA A 245 19.07 -4.38 10.87
N ASP A 246 19.91 -3.40 10.50
CA ASP A 246 21.32 -3.65 10.30
C ASP A 246 22.06 -3.98 11.62
N ALA A 247 23.27 -4.48 11.47
CA ALA A 247 24.11 -4.91 12.57
C ALA A 247 24.54 -3.77 13.50
N TYR A 248 24.68 -2.53 13.00
CA TYR A 248 25.01 -1.37 13.85
C TYR A 248 23.88 -1.08 14.84
N ALA A 249 22.63 -1.19 14.39
CA ALA A 249 21.48 -1.03 15.27
C ALA A 249 21.44 -2.13 16.35
N LEU A 250 21.79 -3.38 16.00
CA LEU A 250 21.87 -4.50 16.94
C LEU A 250 22.92 -4.24 18.02
N VAL A 251 24.13 -3.85 17.62
CA VAL A 251 25.23 -3.60 18.55
C VAL A 251 24.86 -2.47 19.53
N ASP A 252 24.34 -1.38 19.03
CA ASP A 252 23.94 -0.25 19.88
C ASP A 252 22.77 -0.63 20.80
N PHE A 253 21.79 -1.40 20.29
CA PHE A 253 20.69 -1.89 21.12
C PHE A 253 21.17 -2.77 22.29
N ILE A 254 22.09 -3.70 22.04
CA ILE A 254 22.70 -4.56 23.07
C ILE A 254 23.49 -3.72 24.07
N ARG A 255 24.26 -2.73 23.62
CA ARG A 255 24.99 -1.80 24.50
C ARG A 255 24.06 -1.04 25.44
N PHE A 256 22.92 -0.58 24.94
CA PHE A 256 21.95 0.12 25.81
C PHE A 256 21.32 -0.80 26.81
N MET A 257 20.92 -2.01 26.39
CA MET A 257 20.38 -3.01 27.32
C MET A 257 21.41 -3.37 28.40
N GLN A 258 22.69 -3.53 28.03
CA GLN A 258 23.77 -3.81 28.97
C GLN A 258 24.01 -2.64 29.93
N ALA A 259 24.02 -1.40 29.42
CA ALA A 259 24.19 -0.21 30.26
C ALA A 259 23.06 -0.01 31.28
N GLN A 260 21.89 -0.61 31.05
CA GLN A 260 20.77 -0.67 31.99
C GLN A 260 20.83 -1.90 32.93
N GLY A 261 21.85 -2.77 32.81
CA GLY A 261 21.97 -4.02 33.56
C GLY A 261 20.91 -5.07 33.22
N LEU A 262 20.21 -4.92 32.09
CA LEU A 262 19.09 -5.81 31.71
C LEU A 262 19.57 -7.19 31.26
N LEU A 263 20.77 -7.30 30.71
CA LEU A 263 21.31 -8.55 30.19
C LEU A 263 22.00 -9.41 31.25
N ASP A 264 22.31 -8.88 32.42
CA ASP A 264 23.08 -9.58 33.46
C ASP A 264 22.30 -10.73 34.10
N SER A 265 20.97 -10.62 34.19
CA SER A 265 20.11 -11.62 34.78
C SER A 265 19.75 -12.79 33.84
N GLY A 266 20.00 -12.62 32.54
CA GLY A 266 19.57 -13.59 31.51
C GLY A 266 18.06 -13.70 31.31
N GLU A 267 17.30 -12.68 31.71
CA GLU A 267 15.84 -12.63 31.54
C GLU A 267 15.39 -12.13 30.18
N TYR A 268 16.29 -11.50 29.43
CA TYR A 268 16.00 -10.92 28.14
C TYR A 268 16.65 -11.72 27.00
N VAL A 269 15.98 -11.74 25.86
CA VAL A 269 16.50 -12.28 24.60
C VAL A 269 16.25 -11.30 23.45
N VAL A 270 17.23 -11.18 22.59
CA VAL A 270 17.15 -10.40 21.37
C VAL A 270 17.32 -11.34 20.18
N ILE A 271 16.34 -11.37 19.32
CA ILE A 271 16.39 -12.14 18.06
C ILE A 271 16.67 -11.13 16.96
N ALA A 272 17.80 -11.26 16.31
CA ALA A 272 18.17 -10.39 15.20
C ALA A 272 18.14 -11.18 13.88
N LEU A 273 17.98 -10.46 12.78
CA LEU A 273 17.94 -11.02 11.43
C LEU A 273 19.12 -10.49 10.61
N GLU A 274 19.95 -11.41 10.07
CA GLU A 274 20.95 -11.13 9.06
C GLU A 274 20.45 -11.66 7.72
N LYS A 275 20.51 -10.86 6.66
CA LYS A 275 19.90 -11.19 5.38
C LYS A 275 20.89 -11.67 4.33
N GLU A 276 22.10 -11.16 4.37
CA GLU A 276 23.07 -11.31 3.27
C GLU A 276 24.26 -12.19 3.66
N GLU A 277 24.69 -12.14 4.90
CA GLU A 277 25.87 -12.90 5.33
C GLU A 277 25.52 -14.31 5.79
N THR A 278 26.25 -15.29 5.27
CA THR A 278 26.18 -16.67 5.71
C THR A 278 27.30 -16.96 6.71
N TYR A 279 27.06 -17.92 7.60
CA TYR A 279 28.10 -18.40 8.48
C TYR A 279 29.28 -18.99 7.71
N ASN A 280 30.50 -18.50 7.98
CA ASN A 280 31.73 -19.05 7.43
C ASN A 280 32.64 -19.56 8.57
N PRO A 281 32.96 -20.87 8.65
CA PRO A 281 33.82 -21.43 9.67
C PRO A 281 35.20 -20.78 9.75
N ASP A 282 35.77 -20.34 8.64
CA ASP A 282 37.06 -19.68 8.58
C ASP A 282 37.05 -18.25 9.11
N LYS A 283 35.84 -17.68 9.25
CA LYS A 283 35.59 -16.30 9.68
C LYS A 283 34.68 -16.21 10.92
N GLU A 284 34.59 -17.29 11.72
CA GLU A 284 33.76 -17.32 12.97
C GLU A 284 33.90 -16.09 13.85
N TYR A 285 35.08 -15.51 13.83
CA TYR A 285 35.54 -14.37 14.56
C TYR A 285 35.10 -13.03 13.96
N GLN A 286 34.95 -12.94 12.63
CA GLN A 286 34.62 -11.70 11.93
C GLN A 286 33.14 -11.34 12.05
N PHE A 287 32.26 -12.29 12.29
CA PHE A 287 30.85 -12.08 12.42
C PHE A 287 30.49 -11.12 13.58
N ILE A 288 31.18 -11.23 14.70
CA ILE A 288 31.12 -10.25 15.79
C ILE A 288 32.14 -9.12 15.56
N ARG A 289 33.32 -9.44 15.05
CA ARG A 289 34.45 -8.54 14.95
C ARG A 289 34.30 -7.47 13.88
N ARG A 290 33.71 -7.75 12.75
CA ARG A 290 33.51 -6.78 11.66
C ARG A 290 32.69 -5.58 12.11
N GLU A 291 31.76 -5.82 13.00
CA GLU A 291 30.91 -4.82 13.62
C GLU A 291 31.54 -4.15 14.81
N PHE A 292 32.48 -4.83 15.48
CA PHE A 292 33.24 -4.34 16.60
C PHE A 292 34.54 -3.61 16.23
N GLU A 293 35.18 -3.92 15.10
CA GLU A 293 36.35 -3.18 14.62
C GLU A 293 36.03 -1.72 14.26
N ALA A 294 34.84 -1.46 13.75
CA ALA A 294 34.36 -0.08 13.56
C ALA A 294 34.14 0.68 14.89
N ALA A 295 34.02 -0.02 16.00
CA ALA A 295 33.64 0.54 17.28
C ALA A 295 34.70 0.46 18.41
N TRP A 296 35.89 -0.07 18.16
CA TRP A 296 37.07 -0.04 19.08
C TRP A 296 36.85 -0.41 20.56
N LEU A 297 35.66 -0.88 20.99
CA LEU A 297 35.21 -0.79 22.39
C LEU A 297 34.52 -2.01 22.94
N VAL A 298 34.46 -3.15 22.23
CA VAL A 298 33.87 -4.33 22.84
C VAL A 298 34.95 -5.30 23.28
N ALA A 299 35.38 -5.09 24.50
CA ALA A 299 36.23 -6.02 25.19
C ALA A 299 35.48 -7.26 25.70
N ASP A 300 34.15 -7.21 25.77
CA ASP A 300 33.32 -8.26 26.37
C ASP A 300 32.18 -8.76 25.46
N PRO A 301 32.26 -9.97 24.93
CA PRO A 301 31.20 -10.60 24.16
C PRO A 301 30.04 -11.15 25.01
N VAL A 302 30.16 -11.16 26.34
CA VAL A 302 29.16 -11.74 27.26
C VAL A 302 27.73 -11.25 27.02
N PRO A 303 27.47 -9.95 26.75
CA PRO A 303 26.13 -9.46 26.47
C PRO A 303 25.43 -10.15 25.29
N PHE A 304 26.21 -10.65 24.31
CA PHE A 304 25.69 -11.35 23.13
C PHE A 304 25.23 -12.79 23.42
N ARG A 305 25.40 -13.31 24.65
CA ARG A 305 24.77 -14.58 25.07
C ARG A 305 23.22 -14.51 25.01
N SER A 306 22.66 -13.31 25.12
CA SER A 306 21.22 -13.09 24.99
C SER A 306 20.75 -12.85 23.55
N VAL A 307 21.66 -12.97 22.55
CA VAL A 307 21.36 -12.73 21.14
C VAL A 307 21.26 -14.04 20.40
N LEU A 308 20.16 -14.23 19.66
CA LEU A 308 20.00 -15.23 18.62
C LEU A 308 19.92 -14.54 17.27
N LEU A 309 20.83 -14.90 16.36
CA LEU A 309 20.87 -14.30 15.05
C LEU A 309 20.37 -15.32 14.00
N VAL A 310 19.31 -14.98 13.31
CA VAL A 310 18.76 -15.77 12.20
C VAL A 310 19.42 -15.30 10.91
N CYS A 311 20.14 -16.17 10.24
CA CYS A 311 20.87 -15.87 9.01
C CYS A 311 20.65 -16.97 7.96
N PRO A 312 20.96 -16.71 6.66
CA PRO A 312 20.97 -17.75 5.63
C PRO A 312 21.92 -18.89 6.00
N GLY A 313 21.53 -20.11 5.70
CA GLY A 313 22.34 -21.31 5.97
C GLY A 313 23.64 -21.28 5.18
N ALA A 314 24.74 -21.65 5.83
CA ALA A 314 26.03 -21.79 5.18
C ALA A 314 25.99 -22.88 4.11
N PRO A 315 26.71 -22.74 2.99
CA PRO A 315 26.91 -23.81 2.04
C PRO A 315 27.58 -25.04 2.70
N ILE A 316 26.98 -26.20 2.47
CA ILE A 316 27.47 -27.48 3.05
C ILE A 316 27.86 -28.53 2.00
N HIS A 317 27.71 -28.17 0.71
CA HIS A 317 28.10 -29.08 -0.35
C HIS A 317 29.63 -29.32 -0.34
N PRO A 318 30.12 -30.57 -0.38
CA PRO A 318 31.56 -30.85 -0.30
C PRO A 318 32.40 -30.22 -1.42
N ASP A 319 31.81 -30.05 -2.61
CA ASP A 319 32.49 -29.45 -3.76
C ASP A 319 32.19 -27.94 -3.91
N TYR A 320 31.62 -27.26 -2.88
CA TYR A 320 31.28 -25.84 -2.96
C TYR A 320 32.51 -24.94 -3.16
N SER A 321 33.63 -25.28 -2.54
CA SER A 321 34.91 -24.60 -2.76
C SER A 321 35.35 -24.69 -4.24
N LEU A 322 35.26 -25.89 -4.86
CA LEU A 322 35.52 -26.06 -6.27
C LEU A 322 34.58 -25.24 -7.15
N PHE A 323 33.29 -25.19 -6.78
CA PHE A 323 32.30 -24.35 -7.46
C PHE A 323 32.70 -22.86 -7.44
N GLN A 324 33.14 -22.32 -6.30
CA GLN A 324 33.59 -20.94 -6.19
C GLN A 324 34.82 -20.67 -7.10
N ASP A 325 35.80 -21.57 -7.10
CA ASP A 325 36.98 -21.45 -7.96
C ASP A 325 36.59 -21.46 -9.45
N LEU A 326 35.65 -22.34 -9.85
CA LEU A 326 35.14 -22.40 -11.20
C LEU A 326 34.40 -21.13 -11.60
N VAL A 327 33.54 -20.59 -10.74
CA VAL A 327 32.84 -19.33 -11.01
C VAL A 327 33.83 -18.22 -11.32
N LEU A 328 34.90 -18.09 -10.56
CA LEU A 328 35.93 -17.06 -10.82
C LEU A 328 36.63 -17.31 -12.17
N ILE A 329 37.01 -18.55 -12.49
CA ILE A 329 37.63 -18.91 -13.77
C ILE A 329 36.70 -18.58 -14.95
N TYR A 330 35.41 -18.92 -14.84
CA TYR A 330 34.42 -18.63 -15.89
C TYR A 330 34.11 -17.15 -16.02
N SER A 331 34.29 -16.34 -14.99
CA SER A 331 34.14 -14.89 -15.05
C SER A 331 35.26 -14.23 -15.89
N GLU A 332 36.44 -14.85 -16.03
CA GLU A 332 37.51 -14.37 -16.90
C GLU A 332 37.20 -14.62 -18.39
N SER A 333 36.26 -15.51 -18.70
CA SER A 333 35.87 -15.86 -20.05
C SER A 333 34.89 -14.84 -20.66
N GLN A 334 34.79 -14.86 -22.02
CA GLN A 334 33.75 -14.07 -22.68
C GLN A 334 32.34 -14.53 -22.28
N PRO A 335 31.38 -13.60 -22.16
CA PRO A 335 31.42 -12.16 -22.51
C PRO A 335 31.92 -11.25 -21.38
N PHE A 336 32.24 -11.77 -20.21
CA PHE A 336 32.49 -10.95 -19.00
C PHE A 336 33.91 -10.37 -18.99
N ASN A 337 34.94 -11.16 -19.27
CA ASN A 337 36.35 -10.75 -19.30
C ASN A 337 36.80 -10.04 -18.00
N ILE A 338 36.41 -10.54 -16.84
CA ILE A 338 36.71 -9.95 -15.54
C ILE A 338 37.93 -10.67 -14.96
N PRO A 339 39.11 -10.03 -14.95
CA PRO A 339 40.31 -10.66 -14.39
C PRO A 339 40.29 -10.65 -12.86
N PHE A 340 40.48 -11.80 -12.23
CA PHE A 340 40.70 -11.91 -10.79
C PHE A 340 42.19 -12.15 -10.50
N HIS A 341 42.72 -11.37 -9.56
CA HIS A 341 44.12 -11.49 -9.18
C HIS A 341 44.33 -12.71 -8.28
N PRO A 342 45.18 -13.68 -8.63
CA PRO A 342 45.30 -14.96 -7.92
C PRO A 342 45.80 -14.84 -6.48
N VAL A 343 46.37 -13.68 -6.10
CA VAL A 343 46.89 -13.42 -4.73
C VAL A 343 45.80 -12.96 -3.76
N ILE A 344 44.68 -12.41 -4.28
CA ILE A 344 43.57 -11.92 -3.43
C ILE A 344 42.50 -13.00 -3.43
N LYS A 345 42.34 -13.71 -2.29
CA LYS A 345 41.27 -14.68 -2.13
C LYS A 345 39.93 -13.92 -2.13
N VAL A 346 39.26 -13.86 -3.28
CA VAL A 346 37.96 -13.25 -3.45
C VAL A 346 36.89 -14.28 -3.05
N GLU A 347 36.02 -13.92 -2.15
CA GLU A 347 34.92 -14.78 -1.72
C GLU A 347 33.74 -14.61 -2.69
N VAL A 348 33.30 -15.71 -3.28
CA VAL A 348 32.13 -15.74 -4.17
C VAL A 348 30.87 -15.79 -3.31
N PRO A 349 29.96 -14.81 -3.43
CA PRO A 349 28.73 -14.79 -2.65
C PRO A 349 27.80 -15.96 -2.99
N ILE A 350 26.91 -16.31 -2.03
CA ILE A 350 25.90 -17.38 -2.23
C ILE A 350 25.00 -17.15 -3.46
N TYR A 351 24.86 -15.91 -3.88
CA TYR A 351 24.09 -15.56 -5.08
C TYR A 351 24.59 -16.23 -6.35
N ALA A 352 25.88 -16.55 -6.44
CA ALA A 352 26.41 -17.33 -7.56
C ALA A 352 25.79 -18.74 -7.61
N GLY A 353 25.65 -19.39 -6.44
CA GLY A 353 24.93 -20.67 -6.31
C GLY A 353 23.46 -20.56 -6.73
N LEU A 354 22.78 -19.47 -6.32
CA LEU A 354 21.39 -19.23 -6.69
C LEU A 354 21.20 -18.96 -8.20
N VAL A 355 22.17 -18.30 -8.86
CA VAL A 355 22.21 -18.14 -10.33
C VAL A 355 22.37 -19.49 -10.99
N TYR A 356 23.32 -20.30 -10.52
CA TYR A 356 23.55 -21.66 -11.02
C TYR A 356 22.29 -22.50 -10.90
N ASP A 357 21.68 -22.53 -9.72
CA ASP A 357 20.44 -23.27 -9.47
C ASP A 357 19.29 -22.82 -10.38
N ALA A 358 19.16 -21.50 -10.64
CA ALA A 358 18.13 -20.96 -11.51
C ALA A 358 18.23 -21.50 -12.95
N VAL A 359 19.45 -21.62 -13.48
CA VAL A 359 19.68 -22.20 -14.81
C VAL A 359 19.39 -23.69 -14.82
N MET A 360 19.85 -24.40 -13.79
CA MET A 360 19.65 -25.85 -13.68
C MET A 360 18.18 -26.23 -13.53
N ILE A 361 17.43 -25.46 -12.72
CA ILE A 361 15.97 -25.63 -12.56
C ILE A 361 15.27 -25.40 -13.89
N TYR A 362 15.61 -24.32 -14.60
CA TYR A 362 15.03 -24.02 -15.91
C TYR A 362 15.31 -25.16 -16.90
N ALA A 363 16.56 -25.60 -17.01
CA ALA A 363 16.95 -26.69 -17.91
C ALA A 363 16.23 -27.98 -17.57
N SER A 364 16.16 -28.34 -16.28
CA SER A 364 15.44 -29.54 -15.80
C SER A 364 13.94 -29.48 -16.11
N ALA A 365 13.31 -28.34 -15.86
CA ALA A 365 11.89 -28.11 -16.14
C ALA A 365 11.61 -28.17 -17.65
N LEU A 366 12.44 -27.50 -18.45
CA LEU A 366 12.31 -27.49 -19.90
C LEU A 366 12.53 -28.85 -20.52
N THR A 367 13.46 -29.66 -19.99
CA THR A 367 13.67 -31.06 -20.42
C THR A 367 12.39 -31.88 -20.30
N GLN A 368 11.69 -31.73 -19.17
CA GLN A 368 10.43 -32.45 -18.94
C GLN A 368 9.29 -31.87 -19.81
N ALA A 369 9.22 -30.54 -19.96
CA ALA A 369 8.22 -29.88 -20.80
C ALA A 369 8.34 -30.31 -22.27
N LEU A 370 9.57 -30.35 -22.80
CA LEU A 370 9.84 -30.83 -24.16
C LEU A 370 9.52 -32.32 -24.35
N ALA A 371 9.79 -33.15 -23.35
CA ALA A 371 9.40 -34.58 -23.37
C ALA A 371 7.89 -34.77 -23.43
N ASP A 372 7.12 -33.86 -22.85
CA ASP A 372 5.65 -33.80 -22.91
C ASP A 372 5.12 -33.02 -24.13
N ASN A 373 5.99 -32.72 -25.12
CA ASN A 373 5.67 -31.92 -26.33
C ASN A 373 5.17 -30.48 -26.05
N VAL A 374 5.58 -29.88 -24.94
CA VAL A 374 5.34 -28.46 -24.64
C VAL A 374 6.43 -27.64 -25.32
N SER A 375 6.03 -26.59 -26.06
CA SER A 375 6.99 -25.70 -26.74
C SER A 375 7.76 -24.86 -25.72
N GLU A 376 9.03 -24.63 -25.96
CA GLU A 376 9.95 -23.73 -25.21
C GLU A 376 9.46 -22.28 -25.16
N PHE A 377 8.62 -21.87 -26.11
CA PHE A 377 8.01 -20.52 -26.18
C PHE A 377 6.78 -20.37 -25.28
N ASN A 378 6.27 -21.46 -24.70
CA ASN A 378 5.10 -21.39 -23.81
C ASN A 378 5.54 -21.29 -22.33
N GLY A 379 5.93 -20.08 -21.91
CA GLY A 379 6.48 -19.85 -20.57
C GLY A 379 5.55 -20.23 -19.43
N SER A 380 4.25 -19.99 -19.55
CA SER A 380 3.29 -20.39 -18.51
C SER A 380 3.15 -21.89 -18.38
N ALA A 381 3.27 -22.63 -19.47
CA ALA A 381 3.31 -24.09 -19.43
C ALA A 381 4.64 -24.61 -18.85
N VAL A 382 5.77 -24.05 -19.26
CA VAL A 382 7.11 -24.39 -18.67
C VAL A 382 7.11 -24.11 -17.17
N PHE A 383 6.49 -23.01 -16.72
CA PHE A 383 6.41 -22.70 -15.29
C PHE A 383 5.68 -23.78 -14.46
N GLN A 384 4.71 -24.52 -15.03
CA GLN A 384 4.07 -25.64 -14.32
C GLN A 384 5.06 -26.76 -13.97
N TYR A 385 6.15 -26.91 -14.74
CA TYR A 385 7.22 -27.88 -14.46
C TYR A 385 8.25 -27.35 -13.46
N ILE A 386 8.30 -26.03 -13.20
CA ILE A 386 9.20 -25.42 -12.21
C ILE A 386 8.60 -25.51 -10.80
N LYS A 387 7.32 -25.16 -10.65
CA LYS A 387 6.67 -25.04 -9.35
C LYS A 387 6.39 -26.37 -8.67
N SER A 388 6.17 -26.32 -7.34
CA SER A 388 5.76 -27.45 -6.49
C SER A 388 6.72 -28.64 -6.54
N ARG A 389 8.02 -28.37 -6.75
CA ARG A 389 9.07 -29.39 -6.88
C ARG A 389 10.27 -29.05 -5.99
N PRO A 390 10.85 -30.06 -5.34
CA PRO A 390 12.11 -29.92 -4.65
C PRO A 390 13.28 -29.90 -5.65
N TYR A 391 14.37 -29.28 -5.24
CA TYR A 391 15.67 -29.39 -5.90
C TYR A 391 16.80 -29.43 -4.87
N GLU A 392 17.90 -30.07 -5.23
CA GLU A 392 19.12 -30.10 -4.43
C GLU A 392 20.01 -28.93 -4.89
N SER A 393 20.14 -27.88 -4.06
CA SER A 393 20.96 -26.71 -4.38
C SER A 393 22.44 -27.07 -4.41
N ILE A 394 23.21 -26.40 -5.28
CA ILE A 394 24.69 -26.46 -5.25
C ILE A 394 25.26 -26.00 -3.90
N LEU A 395 24.46 -25.29 -3.11
CA LEU A 395 24.78 -24.93 -1.74
C LEU A 395 24.71 -26.12 -0.76
N GLY A 396 24.17 -27.27 -1.20
CA GLY A 396 24.18 -28.56 -0.47
C GLY A 396 22.95 -28.80 0.40
N PHE A 397 21.84 -28.15 0.16
CA PHE A 397 20.58 -28.40 0.86
C PHE A 397 19.43 -28.54 -0.12
N SER A 398 18.43 -29.32 0.28
CA SER A 398 17.21 -29.50 -0.49
C SER A 398 16.30 -28.29 -0.29
N VAL A 399 15.84 -27.69 -1.39
CA VAL A 399 14.95 -26.53 -1.41
C VAL A 399 13.67 -26.90 -2.15
N MET A 400 12.53 -26.47 -1.62
CA MET A 400 11.24 -26.60 -2.27
C MET A 400 10.88 -25.29 -2.97
N ILE A 401 10.49 -25.36 -4.23
CA ILE A 401 9.78 -24.28 -4.90
C ILE A 401 8.28 -24.51 -4.71
N ASP A 402 7.60 -23.55 -4.11
CA ASP A 402 6.17 -23.65 -3.81
C ASP A 402 5.27 -23.40 -5.05
N ASP A 403 3.95 -23.46 -4.85
CA ASP A 403 2.95 -23.21 -5.90
C ASP A 403 3.01 -21.77 -6.46
N GLN A 404 3.59 -20.86 -5.68
CA GLN A 404 3.80 -19.47 -6.06
C GLN A 404 5.15 -19.26 -6.78
N GLY A 405 5.90 -20.31 -7.10
CA GLY A 405 7.21 -20.21 -7.71
C GLY A 405 8.28 -19.62 -6.79
N ASP A 406 8.03 -19.61 -5.48
CA ASP A 406 8.95 -19.09 -4.48
C ASP A 406 9.76 -20.21 -3.85
N ALA A 407 11.08 -20.05 -3.79
CA ALA A 407 11.91 -20.97 -3.02
C ALA A 407 11.65 -20.82 -1.52
N GLU A 408 11.60 -21.93 -0.80
CA GLU A 408 11.65 -21.94 0.66
C GLU A 408 13.07 -21.66 1.13
N GLY A 409 13.18 -20.83 2.20
CA GLY A 409 14.50 -20.43 2.68
C GLY A 409 15.16 -21.48 3.55
N ASN A 410 16.45 -21.64 3.42
CA ASN A 410 17.26 -22.35 4.39
C ASN A 410 17.90 -21.36 5.36
N TYR A 411 17.43 -21.35 6.60
CA TYR A 411 17.91 -20.44 7.64
C TYR A 411 18.54 -21.22 8.79
N THR A 412 19.52 -20.58 9.42
CA THR A 412 20.27 -21.10 10.58
C THR A 412 20.16 -20.08 11.72
N VAL A 413 20.11 -20.59 12.95
CA VAL A 413 20.17 -19.74 14.15
C VAL A 413 21.59 -19.80 14.70
N MET A 414 22.19 -18.62 14.82
CA MET A 414 23.52 -18.47 15.43
C MET A 414 23.35 -18.05 16.88
N GLY A 415 24.21 -18.57 17.73
CA GLY A 415 24.30 -18.20 19.14
C GLY A 415 25.73 -18.19 19.63
N LEU A 416 25.98 -17.49 20.73
CA LEU A 416 27.33 -17.44 21.34
C LEU A 416 27.64 -18.77 22.05
N VAL A 417 28.75 -19.38 21.66
CA VAL A 417 29.20 -20.68 22.20
C VAL A 417 30.61 -20.51 22.79
N GLU A 418 30.86 -21.13 23.91
CA GLU A 418 32.21 -21.23 24.48
C GLU A 418 33.03 -22.21 23.68
N VAL A 419 34.30 -21.87 23.40
CA VAL A 419 35.24 -22.66 22.63
C VAL A 419 36.53 -22.72 23.38
N ASP A 420 37.13 -23.90 23.48
CA ASP A 420 38.50 -24.13 23.97
C ASP A 420 39.53 -23.61 22.96
N ASP A 421 39.68 -22.26 22.90
CA ASP A 421 40.68 -21.60 22.05
C ASP A 421 41.43 -20.60 22.89
N ALA A 422 42.77 -20.69 22.87
CA ALA A 422 43.65 -19.87 23.70
C ALA A 422 43.53 -18.35 23.42
N LEU A 423 43.02 -17.97 22.25
CA LEU A 423 42.92 -16.58 21.83
C LEU A 423 41.50 -15.98 22.05
N HIS A 424 40.47 -16.80 21.96
CA HIS A 424 39.09 -16.35 22.05
C HIS A 424 38.17 -17.46 22.58
N SER A 425 37.70 -17.28 23.80
CA SER A 425 36.90 -18.29 24.50
C SER A 425 35.43 -18.36 24.01
N GLN A 426 34.98 -17.38 23.24
CA GLN A 426 33.56 -17.28 22.81
C GLN A 426 33.46 -16.92 21.34
N LYS A 427 32.62 -17.62 20.60
CA LYS A 427 32.39 -17.44 19.16
C LYS A 427 30.91 -17.61 18.82
N MET A 428 30.41 -16.86 17.82
CA MET A 428 29.10 -17.10 17.25
C MET A 428 29.12 -18.31 16.33
N ARG A 429 28.33 -19.32 16.66
CA ARG A 429 28.25 -20.58 15.90
C ARG A 429 26.80 -20.99 15.63
N PRO A 430 26.55 -21.81 14.60
CA PRO A 430 25.24 -22.41 14.41
C PRO A 430 24.82 -23.24 15.62
N VAL A 431 23.70 -22.86 16.24
CA VAL A 431 23.13 -23.59 17.38
C VAL A 431 21.86 -24.33 16.99
N ALA A 432 21.12 -23.87 15.96
CA ALA A 432 19.95 -24.55 15.43
C ALA A 432 19.78 -24.33 13.94
N ARG A 433 19.06 -25.22 13.28
CA ARG A 433 18.65 -25.11 11.88
C ARG A 433 17.17 -25.34 11.72
N PHE A 434 16.61 -24.75 10.66
CA PHE A 434 15.22 -24.95 10.28
C PHE A 434 15.11 -26.04 9.20
N ASN A 435 14.27 -27.03 9.44
CA ASN A 435 13.95 -28.08 8.48
C ASN A 435 12.53 -27.82 7.94
N TYR A 436 12.42 -27.67 6.62
CA TYR A 436 11.14 -27.52 5.93
C TYR A 436 10.56 -28.90 5.59
N GLN A 437 9.33 -29.16 6.06
CA GLN A 437 8.59 -30.38 5.74
C GLN A 437 7.28 -29.98 5.06
N GLY A 438 7.26 -29.96 3.73
CA GLY A 438 6.07 -29.65 2.94
C GLY A 438 5.85 -28.17 2.64
N SER A 439 5.01 -27.86 1.65
CA SER A 439 4.88 -26.54 1.03
C SER A 439 4.16 -25.47 1.88
N ASN A 440 3.39 -25.81 2.90
CA ASN A 440 2.47 -24.86 3.58
C ASN A 440 2.62 -24.76 5.11
N GLY A 441 3.57 -25.47 5.73
CA GLY A 441 3.79 -25.49 7.18
C GLY A 441 4.83 -24.47 7.67
N LEU A 442 4.88 -24.30 9.00
CA LEU A 442 6.04 -23.68 9.65
C LEU A 442 7.22 -24.69 9.60
N PRO A 443 8.46 -24.22 9.38
CA PRO A 443 9.62 -25.09 9.48
C PRO A 443 9.80 -25.61 10.91
N SER A 444 10.31 -26.82 11.07
CA SER A 444 10.64 -27.35 12.38
C SER A 444 12.05 -26.89 12.78
N LEU A 445 12.21 -26.38 13.99
CA LEU A 445 13.50 -25.99 14.53
C LEU A 445 14.19 -27.23 15.12
N ARG A 446 15.42 -27.49 14.68
CA ARG A 446 16.29 -28.56 15.23
C ARG A 446 17.52 -27.93 15.88
N LEU A 447 17.68 -28.15 17.16
CA LEU A 447 18.88 -27.74 17.89
C LEU A 447 20.05 -28.65 17.49
N GLU A 448 21.19 -28.06 17.14
CA GLU A 448 22.44 -28.75 16.81
C GLU A 448 23.44 -28.67 17.97
N ARG A 449 23.39 -27.61 18.73
CA ARG A 449 24.21 -27.34 19.90
C ARG A 449 23.40 -26.74 21.03
N PRO A 450 23.79 -27.00 22.30
CA PRO A 450 23.17 -26.32 23.43
C PRO A 450 23.46 -24.81 23.34
N ILE A 451 22.43 -23.99 23.63
CA ILE A 451 22.57 -22.53 23.74
C ILE A 451 22.99 -22.21 25.17
N ASN A 452 24.09 -21.45 25.31
CA ASN A 452 24.62 -21.04 26.63
C ASN A 452 23.86 -19.87 27.22
N TRP A 453 22.64 -20.14 27.73
CA TRP A 453 21.84 -19.13 28.38
C TRP A 453 22.51 -18.64 29.67
N ILE A 454 22.47 -17.34 29.95
CA ILE A 454 23.05 -16.72 31.18
C ILE A 454 22.40 -17.31 32.44
N SER A 455 21.08 -17.51 32.41
CA SER A 455 20.31 -18.09 33.51
C SER A 455 20.31 -19.65 33.54
N GLY A 456 21.05 -20.30 32.61
CA GLY A 456 21.05 -21.76 32.43
C GLY A 456 19.83 -22.33 31.74
N SER A 457 18.81 -21.51 31.47
CA SER A 457 17.58 -21.88 30.75
C SER A 457 17.12 -20.74 29.86
N PRO A 458 16.33 -21.01 28.79
CA PRO A 458 15.82 -19.94 27.94
C PRO A 458 14.95 -18.98 28.75
N PRO A 459 15.06 -17.65 28.47
CA PRO A 459 14.23 -16.64 29.11
C PRO A 459 12.74 -16.94 28.89
N ARG A 460 11.91 -16.69 29.89
CA ARG A 460 10.46 -16.77 29.72
C ARG A 460 9.95 -15.48 29.06
N SER A 461 8.92 -15.58 28.23
CA SER A 461 8.28 -14.42 27.61
C SER A 461 7.71 -13.43 28.64
N GLU A 462 7.36 -13.94 29.82
CA GLU A 462 6.76 -13.18 30.92
C GLU A 462 7.29 -13.67 32.27
N PRO A 463 7.52 -12.80 33.25
CA PRO A 463 7.85 -13.21 34.62
C PRO A 463 6.78 -14.09 35.22
N PRO A 464 7.12 -15.02 36.15
CA PRO A 464 6.14 -15.92 36.77
C PRO A 464 4.97 -15.20 37.48
N CYS A 465 5.23 -13.98 37.96
CA CYS A 465 4.23 -13.14 38.62
C CYS A 465 3.56 -12.12 37.67
N GLY A 466 3.85 -12.17 36.35
CA GLY A 466 3.51 -11.10 35.44
C GLY A 466 4.44 -9.89 35.58
N PHE A 467 4.30 -8.92 34.70
CA PHE A 467 5.20 -7.72 34.70
C PHE A 467 4.90 -6.75 35.84
N THR A 468 3.68 -6.75 36.38
CA THR A 468 3.24 -5.89 37.48
C THR A 468 2.89 -6.70 38.74
N GLY A 469 3.19 -8.00 38.74
CA GLY A 469 2.88 -8.89 39.86
C GLY A 469 1.45 -9.43 39.88
N GLU A 470 0.71 -9.24 38.80
CA GLU A 470 -0.71 -9.56 38.63
C GLU A 470 -1.04 -11.05 38.74
N LYS A 471 -0.06 -11.91 38.43
CA LYS A 471 -0.21 -13.38 38.51
C LYS A 471 0.22 -13.99 39.84
N CYS A 472 0.75 -13.19 40.77
CA CYS A 472 1.08 -13.66 42.11
C CYS A 472 -0.13 -13.53 43.03
N ASP A 473 -0.57 -14.64 43.62
CA ASP A 473 -1.68 -14.70 44.57
C ASP A 473 -1.35 -13.89 45.84
N THR A 474 -1.70 -12.63 45.84
CA THR A 474 -1.90 -11.89 47.09
C THR A 474 -3.30 -12.22 47.59
N LYS A 475 -3.40 -12.96 48.69
CA LYS A 475 -4.71 -13.18 49.32
C LYS A 475 -5.33 -11.84 49.67
N PRO A 476 -6.45 -11.46 49.07
CA PRO A 476 -7.00 -10.12 49.26
C PRO A 476 -7.66 -10.04 50.63
N GLU A 477 -7.25 -9.10 51.46
CA GLU A 477 -8.00 -8.69 52.66
C GLU A 477 -9.26 -7.91 52.22
N TRP A 478 -10.38 -8.61 52.17
CA TRP A 478 -11.67 -8.13 51.67
C TRP A 478 -12.15 -6.81 52.32
N ARG A 479 -11.66 -6.48 53.53
CA ARG A 479 -11.99 -5.22 54.22
C ARG A 479 -11.32 -3.99 53.65
N MET A 480 -10.12 -4.12 53.14
CA MET A 480 -9.42 -3.00 52.47
C MET A 480 -9.91 -2.79 51.05
N ILE A 481 -10.37 -3.86 50.38
CA ILE A 481 -10.86 -3.78 48.99
C ILE A 481 -12.14 -2.92 48.87
N SER A 482 -13.06 -3.04 49.85
CA SER A 482 -14.31 -2.26 49.82
C SER A 482 -14.07 -0.75 49.98
N ILE A 483 -13.10 -0.34 50.77
CA ILE A 483 -12.74 1.06 50.97
C ILE A 483 -12.00 1.57 49.74
N TYR A 484 -11.10 0.75 49.14
CA TYR A 484 -10.40 1.10 47.91
C TYR A 484 -11.36 1.21 46.72
N VAL A 485 -12.36 0.32 46.58
CA VAL A 485 -13.33 0.34 45.48
C VAL A 485 -14.16 1.63 45.49
N VAL A 486 -14.59 2.11 46.66
CA VAL A 486 -15.35 3.37 46.77
C VAL A 486 -14.46 4.57 46.53
N CYS A 487 -13.23 4.61 47.05
CA CYS A 487 -12.28 5.71 46.76
C CYS A 487 -11.81 5.71 45.30
N CYS A 488 -11.58 4.54 44.68
CA CYS A 488 -11.24 4.41 43.27
C CYS A 488 -12.39 4.79 42.34
N ALA A 489 -13.65 4.44 42.67
CA ALA A 489 -14.80 4.84 41.87
C ALA A 489 -14.96 6.37 41.82
N VAL A 490 -14.80 7.04 42.97
CA VAL A 490 -14.88 8.50 43.06
C VAL A 490 -13.67 9.15 42.34
N SER A 491 -12.47 8.57 42.50
CA SER A 491 -11.26 9.07 41.86
C SER A 491 -11.27 8.81 40.36
N LEU A 492 -11.83 7.67 39.88
CA LEU A 492 -11.97 7.35 38.46
C LEU A 492 -12.96 8.27 37.79
N VAL A 493 -14.11 8.56 38.43
CA VAL A 493 -15.08 9.51 37.87
C VAL A 493 -14.48 10.92 37.80
N GLY A 494 -13.80 11.37 38.84
CA GLY A 494 -13.11 12.65 38.88
C GLY A 494 -11.93 12.68 37.88
N GLY A 495 -11.12 11.62 37.85
CA GLY A 495 -9.99 11.49 36.94
C GLY A 495 -10.44 11.39 35.47
N MET A 496 -11.55 10.68 35.19
CA MET A 496 -12.12 10.62 33.85
C MET A 496 -12.64 11.98 33.38
N PHE A 497 -13.25 12.77 34.31
CA PHE A 497 -13.67 14.14 34.01
C PHE A 497 -12.48 15.08 33.74
N ILE A 498 -11.45 15.00 34.59
CA ILE A 498 -10.20 15.77 34.42
C ILE A 498 -9.46 15.34 33.16
N PHE A 499 -9.37 14.03 32.90
CA PHE A 499 -8.73 13.50 31.71
C PHE A 499 -9.48 13.86 30.40
N ARG A 500 -10.82 13.79 30.40
CA ARG A 500 -11.64 14.26 29.27
C ARG A 500 -11.47 15.75 29.06
N HIS A 501 -11.44 16.54 30.14
CA HIS A 501 -11.21 17.98 30.07
C HIS A 501 -9.80 18.28 29.58
N TYR A 502 -8.79 17.60 30.10
CA TYR A 502 -7.39 17.77 29.67
C TYR A 502 -7.19 17.37 28.21
N ARG A 503 -7.73 16.23 27.80
CA ARG A 503 -7.69 15.82 26.36
C ARG A 503 -8.45 16.77 25.46
N TYR A 504 -9.55 17.35 25.92
CA TYR A 504 -10.29 18.35 25.19
C TYR A 504 -9.47 19.65 25.06
N GLU A 505 -8.83 20.12 26.11
CA GLU A 505 -7.95 21.29 26.06
C GLU A 505 -6.69 21.02 25.20
N GLN A 506 -6.12 19.84 25.27
CA GLN A 506 -5.01 19.46 24.36
C GLN A 506 -5.46 19.46 22.90
N LYS A 507 -6.66 18.95 22.58
CA LYS A 507 -7.22 19.02 21.22
C LYS A 507 -7.38 20.48 20.77
N LEU A 508 -7.85 21.37 21.65
CA LEU A 508 -7.97 22.80 21.38
C LEU A 508 -6.65 23.52 21.20
N ALA A 509 -5.61 23.06 21.92
CA ALA A 509 -4.25 23.59 21.80
C ALA A 509 -3.54 23.07 20.54
N CYS A 510 -3.92 21.91 20.05
CA CYS A 510 -3.32 21.28 18.89
C CYS A 510 -3.85 21.92 17.62
N LEU A 511 -3.09 22.85 17.02
CA LEU A 511 -3.44 23.57 15.79
C LEU A 511 -3.24 22.71 14.53
N LEU A 512 -3.68 21.44 14.55
CA LEU A 512 -3.54 20.50 13.43
C LEU A 512 -4.24 20.96 12.13
N TRP A 513 -5.11 21.94 12.20
CA TRP A 513 -5.76 22.56 11.04
C TRP A 513 -4.99 23.77 10.52
N LYS A 514 -4.01 24.32 11.30
CA LYS A 514 -3.18 25.45 10.87
C LYS A 514 -2.11 24.93 9.91
N ILE A 515 -2.04 25.54 8.74
CA ILE A 515 -1.05 25.23 7.69
C ILE A 515 -0.21 26.48 7.51
N GLU A 516 1.11 26.33 7.48
CA GLU A 516 2.02 27.44 7.25
C GLU A 516 2.16 27.71 5.75
N MET A 517 2.29 28.99 5.37
CA MET A 517 2.38 29.39 3.96
C MET A 517 3.59 28.79 3.23
N LYS A 518 4.65 28.44 3.96
CA LYS A 518 5.83 27.78 3.38
C LYS A 518 5.56 26.36 2.86
N ASP A 519 4.49 25.70 3.37
CA ASP A 519 4.07 24.36 2.99
C ASP A 519 3.10 24.36 1.79
N LEU A 520 2.80 25.55 1.25
CA LEU A 520 1.90 25.76 0.12
C LEU A 520 2.65 26.20 -1.12
N ILE A 521 2.42 25.53 -2.24
CA ILE A 521 2.96 25.90 -3.55
C ILE A 521 1.86 26.59 -4.36
N LEU A 522 2.09 27.85 -4.71
CA LEU A 522 1.16 28.61 -5.54
C LEU A 522 1.33 28.22 -7.02
N LEU A 523 0.32 27.60 -7.60
CA LEU A 523 0.30 27.27 -9.02
C LEU A 523 -0.30 28.42 -9.82
N ARG A 524 0.52 29.12 -10.63
CA ARG A 524 0.03 30.09 -11.62
C ARG A 524 -0.42 29.34 -12.87
N SER A 525 -1.67 29.54 -13.29
CA SER A 525 -2.16 29.01 -14.57
C SER A 525 -1.96 30.06 -15.67
N ASP A 526 -1.17 29.71 -16.70
CA ASP A 526 -0.82 30.60 -17.85
C ASP A 526 -1.82 30.49 -19.03
N HIS A 527 -3.08 30.14 -18.81
CA HIS A 527 -4.04 30.04 -19.92
C HIS A 527 -5.19 31.04 -19.82
N ASP A 528 -5.21 31.97 -20.81
CA ASP A 528 -6.25 32.96 -21.08
C ASP A 528 -7.53 32.30 -21.62
N GLY A 529 -8.59 32.20 -20.80
CA GLY A 529 -9.93 31.81 -21.21
C GLY A 529 -11.00 32.52 -20.35
N PRO A 530 -12.28 32.61 -20.79
CA PRO A 530 -13.32 33.39 -20.13
C PRO A 530 -13.72 32.97 -18.70
N PHE A 531 -13.10 31.92 -18.16
CA PHE A 531 -13.26 31.43 -16.79
C PHE A 531 -12.28 32.08 -15.76
N GLN A 532 -11.56 33.13 -16.15
CA GLN A 532 -10.35 33.62 -15.49
C GLN A 532 -10.54 34.47 -14.23
N LYS A 533 -11.75 34.83 -13.83
CA LYS A 533 -11.93 35.79 -12.70
C LYS A 533 -11.90 35.18 -11.30
N PHE A 534 -11.88 33.86 -11.17
CA PHE A 534 -11.90 33.19 -9.86
C PHE A 534 -10.80 32.11 -9.63
N ARG A 535 -9.80 31.99 -10.53
CA ARG A 535 -8.83 30.92 -10.49
C ARG A 535 -7.39 31.34 -10.18
N ASN A 536 -7.16 32.52 -9.62
CA ASN A 536 -5.80 33.07 -9.59
C ASN A 536 -4.85 32.48 -8.53
N ASN A 537 -5.31 31.63 -7.61
CA ASN A 537 -4.43 31.07 -6.60
C ASN A 537 -4.77 29.61 -6.31
N LEU A 538 -4.15 28.68 -7.04
CA LEU A 538 -4.13 27.26 -6.72
C LEU A 538 -2.90 26.97 -5.85
N TYR A 539 -3.07 26.30 -4.72
CA TYR A 539 -1.98 25.85 -3.85
C TYR A 539 -1.90 24.32 -3.85
N GLU A 540 -0.70 23.80 -3.96
CA GLU A 540 -0.43 22.35 -3.88
C GLU A 540 0.31 22.09 -2.57
N LEU A 541 -0.25 21.22 -1.73
CA LEU A 541 0.51 20.57 -0.67
C LEU A 541 1.20 19.35 -1.30
N ASP A 542 2.42 19.05 -0.89
CA ASP A 542 3.14 17.87 -1.37
C ASP A 542 2.19 16.66 -1.36
N ASN A 543 1.75 16.23 -2.57
CA ASN A 543 0.83 15.13 -2.91
C ASN A 543 -0.69 15.39 -3.06
N SER A 544 -1.21 16.62 -3.02
CA SER A 544 -2.62 16.82 -3.38
C SER A 544 -2.91 18.23 -3.93
N LYS A 545 -3.64 18.33 -5.05
CA LYS A 545 -4.08 19.61 -5.63
C LYS A 545 -5.23 20.18 -4.82
N MET A 546 -5.09 21.40 -4.34
CA MET A 546 -6.06 22.10 -3.51
C MET A 546 -6.39 23.48 -4.05
N GLU A 547 -7.64 23.87 -3.92
CA GLU A 547 -8.12 25.21 -4.28
C GLU A 547 -8.17 26.10 -3.01
N CYS A 548 -7.59 27.28 -3.11
CA CYS A 548 -7.63 28.27 -2.06
C CYS A 548 -8.43 29.50 -2.52
N ASP A 549 -9.46 29.83 -1.76
CA ASP A 549 -10.06 31.18 -1.83
C ASP A 549 -9.16 32.17 -1.08
N VAL A 550 -8.32 32.90 -1.81
CA VAL A 550 -7.47 33.94 -1.22
C VAL A 550 -8.08 35.29 -1.45
N PRO A 551 -8.50 35.95 -0.40
CA PRO A 551 -8.59 37.41 -0.41
C PRO A 551 -7.16 37.97 -0.26
N SER A 552 -6.64 38.60 -1.29
CA SER A 552 -5.39 39.36 -1.19
C SER A 552 -5.62 40.59 -0.29
N LEU A 553 -5.15 40.53 0.93
CA LEU A 553 -5.24 41.65 1.89
C LEU A 553 -3.86 42.14 2.26
N MET A 554 -3.73 43.46 2.16
CA MET A 554 -2.58 44.23 2.63
C MET A 554 -2.59 44.34 4.15
N ASP A 555 -1.39 44.25 4.75
CA ASP A 555 -0.94 44.76 6.04
C ASP A 555 -1.90 44.68 7.25
N ASP A 556 -2.56 43.54 7.52
CA ASP A 556 -3.32 43.38 8.75
C ASP A 556 -2.67 42.36 9.71
N PRO A 557 -2.63 42.62 11.03
CA PRO A 557 -2.13 41.65 12.01
C PRO A 557 -3.03 40.42 11.97
N GLY A 558 -2.52 39.29 11.63
CA GLY A 558 -3.20 37.99 11.40
C GLY A 558 -4.42 37.72 12.31
N ILE A 559 -5.26 36.77 11.91
CA ILE A 559 -6.52 36.45 12.61
C ILE A 559 -6.23 36.07 14.07
N ASP A 560 -6.91 36.70 15.02
CA ASP A 560 -6.82 36.31 16.44
C ASP A 560 -7.39 34.90 16.64
N LEU A 561 -6.58 34.01 17.13
CA LEU A 561 -6.91 32.60 17.38
C LEU A 561 -7.75 32.47 18.66
N SER A 562 -8.94 33.05 18.68
CA SER A 562 -9.88 32.92 19.78
C SER A 562 -10.22 31.44 20.07
N ARG A 563 -10.66 31.14 21.30
CA ARG A 563 -11.10 29.79 21.68
C ARG A 563 -12.31 29.32 20.85
N SER A 564 -13.22 30.23 20.49
CA SER A 564 -14.38 29.97 19.62
C SER A 564 -13.95 29.57 18.23
N LEU A 565 -13.00 30.30 17.63
CA LEU A 565 -12.44 29.98 16.32
C LEU A 565 -11.75 28.61 16.30
N ARG A 566 -10.89 28.34 17.30
CA ARG A 566 -10.21 27.02 17.39
C ARG A 566 -11.21 25.87 17.51
N LYS A 567 -12.28 26.05 18.29
CA LYS A 567 -13.34 25.05 18.42
C LYS A 567 -14.04 24.82 17.08
N GLU A 568 -14.42 25.88 16.38
CA GLU A 568 -15.08 25.82 15.08
C GLU A 568 -14.22 25.10 14.04
N MET A 569 -12.93 25.41 13.96
CA MET A 569 -12.00 24.80 13.01
C MET A 569 -11.83 23.28 13.26
N ILE A 570 -11.78 22.88 14.53
CA ILE A 570 -11.72 21.45 14.88
C ILE A 570 -13.02 20.74 14.48
N GLN A 571 -14.17 21.35 14.78
CA GLN A 571 -15.48 20.78 14.43
C GLN A 571 -15.61 20.57 12.92
N ILE A 572 -15.25 21.57 12.11
CA ILE A 572 -15.31 21.49 10.64
C ILE A 572 -14.33 20.43 10.13
N ARG A 573 -13.13 20.33 10.71
CA ARG A 573 -12.14 19.33 10.30
C ARG A 573 -12.57 17.87 10.63
N GLU A 574 -13.32 17.67 11.70
CA GLU A 574 -13.84 16.37 12.09
C GLU A 574 -15.03 15.91 11.22
N MET A 575 -15.67 16.83 10.48
CA MET A 575 -16.80 16.49 9.61
C MET A 575 -16.35 15.64 8.42
N ARG A 576 -16.99 14.48 8.24
CA ARG A 576 -16.74 13.54 7.14
C ARG A 576 -18.07 12.98 6.62
N HIS A 577 -18.39 13.30 5.38
CA HIS A 577 -19.56 12.78 4.68
C HIS A 577 -19.32 12.81 3.17
N GLU A 578 -19.90 11.88 2.41
CA GLU A 578 -19.71 11.78 0.95
C GLU A 578 -20.11 13.07 0.19
N ASN A 579 -21.13 13.79 0.67
CA ASN A 579 -21.64 15.03 0.05
C ASN A 579 -21.15 16.31 0.76
N ILE A 580 -20.05 16.22 1.52
CA ILE A 580 -19.38 17.36 2.15
C ILE A 580 -17.96 17.43 1.61
N ASN A 581 -17.53 18.63 1.21
CA ASN A 581 -16.14 18.86 0.83
C ASN A 581 -15.27 18.91 2.09
N PRO A 582 -14.29 18.02 2.26
CA PRO A 582 -13.48 17.99 3.48
C PRO A 582 -12.66 19.28 3.63
N PHE A 583 -12.76 19.89 4.79
CA PHE A 583 -11.84 20.93 5.20
C PHE A 583 -10.49 20.30 5.58
N ILE A 584 -9.41 20.82 5.00
CA ILE A 584 -8.06 20.31 5.22
C ILE A 584 -7.36 21.15 6.27
N GLY A 585 -7.40 22.47 6.10
CA GLY A 585 -6.81 23.42 7.02
C GLY A 585 -7.00 24.86 6.59
N ALA A 586 -6.38 25.77 7.34
CA ALA A 586 -6.36 27.18 7.02
C ALA A 586 -4.99 27.80 7.32
N CYS A 587 -4.55 28.71 6.48
CA CYS A 587 -3.46 29.62 6.76
C CYS A 587 -4.05 30.89 7.37
N VAL A 588 -3.58 31.24 8.56
CA VAL A 588 -4.09 32.41 9.32
C VAL A 588 -3.03 33.52 9.45
N ASP A 589 -1.89 33.34 8.82
CA ASP A 589 -0.75 34.26 8.89
C ASP A 589 -0.86 35.29 7.78
N ALA A 590 -0.91 36.58 8.16
CA ALA A 590 -0.93 37.69 7.21
C ALA A 590 0.36 37.72 6.36
N PRO A 591 0.31 38.20 5.09
CA PRO A 591 -0.84 38.72 4.35
C PRO A 591 -1.70 37.65 3.64
N ASN A 592 -1.37 36.38 3.74
CA ASN A 592 -1.94 35.29 2.91
C ASN A 592 -2.92 34.42 3.72
N ILE A 593 -4.02 35.02 4.18
CA ILE A 593 -5.06 34.27 4.89
C ILE A 593 -5.89 33.46 3.90
N CYS A 594 -5.93 32.12 4.05
CA CYS A 594 -6.67 31.26 3.14
C CYS A 594 -7.20 29.99 3.80
N ILE A 595 -8.24 29.40 3.18
CA ILE A 595 -8.87 28.15 3.57
C ILE A 595 -8.55 27.09 2.54
N LEU A 596 -8.15 25.91 2.99
CA LEU A 596 -7.80 24.80 2.11
C LEU A 596 -8.87 23.72 2.18
N THR A 597 -9.39 23.36 1.01
CA THR A 597 -10.35 22.27 0.81
C THR A 597 -9.92 21.41 -0.37
N LEU A 598 -10.59 20.26 -0.58
CA LEU A 598 -10.29 19.44 -1.77
C LEU A 598 -10.73 20.14 -3.06
N PHE A 599 -9.85 20.08 -4.05
CA PHE A 599 -10.13 20.61 -5.39
C PHE A 599 -11.15 19.76 -6.15
N SER A 600 -12.06 20.40 -6.84
CA SER A 600 -13.10 19.78 -7.67
C SER A 600 -12.92 20.18 -9.13
N THR A 601 -12.61 19.20 -9.98
CA THR A 601 -12.24 19.45 -11.38
C THR A 601 -13.37 20.03 -12.25
N ARG A 602 -14.63 19.85 -11.86
CA ARG A 602 -15.78 20.35 -12.60
C ARG A 602 -16.26 21.73 -12.13
N GLY A 603 -15.62 22.27 -11.10
CA GLY A 603 -15.99 23.57 -10.53
C GLY A 603 -17.26 23.51 -9.68
N SER A 604 -17.91 24.65 -9.51
CA SER A 604 -19.13 24.77 -8.74
C SER A 604 -20.37 24.33 -9.54
N LEU A 605 -21.47 24.05 -8.83
CA LEU A 605 -22.78 23.79 -9.42
C LEU A 605 -23.20 24.97 -10.31
N GLN A 606 -22.90 26.21 -9.91
CA GLN A 606 -23.17 27.39 -10.72
C GLN A 606 -22.44 27.35 -12.07
N ASP A 607 -21.15 26.88 -12.09
CA ASP A 607 -20.38 26.74 -13.33
C ASP A 607 -20.97 25.65 -14.22
N VAL A 608 -21.38 24.52 -13.62
CA VAL A 608 -22.05 23.42 -14.33
C VAL A 608 -23.36 23.85 -14.94
N LEU A 609 -24.17 24.66 -14.22
CA LEU A 609 -25.47 25.15 -14.73
C LEU A 609 -25.32 26.20 -15.83
N LYS A 610 -24.26 27.03 -15.78
CA LYS A 610 -23.95 28.04 -16.80
C LYS A 610 -23.37 27.42 -18.09
N ASN A 611 -22.83 26.22 -18.03
CA ASN A 611 -22.26 25.57 -19.20
C ASN A 611 -23.36 25.06 -20.13
N SER A 612 -23.57 25.76 -21.27
CA SER A 612 -24.58 25.40 -22.28
C SER A 612 -24.29 24.08 -22.99
N ASP A 613 -23.02 23.65 -23.03
CA ASP A 613 -22.61 22.43 -23.75
C ASP A 613 -22.96 21.15 -22.97
N LEU A 614 -23.28 21.31 -21.67
CA LEU A 614 -23.69 20.20 -20.82
C LEU A 614 -25.22 20.02 -20.87
N HIS A 615 -25.68 18.89 -21.36
CA HIS A 615 -27.08 18.49 -21.24
C HIS A 615 -27.31 17.72 -19.94
N LEU A 616 -28.02 18.31 -18.99
CA LEU A 616 -28.40 17.67 -17.73
C LEU A 616 -29.80 17.06 -17.88
N ASP A 617 -29.86 15.74 -17.95
CA ASP A 617 -31.11 15.01 -17.96
C ASP A 617 -31.72 14.88 -16.55
N THR A 618 -32.93 14.32 -16.48
CA THR A 618 -33.63 14.13 -15.21
C THR A 618 -32.84 13.32 -14.19
N MET A 619 -32.00 12.39 -14.63
CA MET A 619 -31.17 11.56 -13.77
C MET A 619 -30.07 12.39 -13.09
N PHE A 620 -29.37 13.26 -13.85
CA PHE A 620 -28.38 14.16 -13.28
C PHE A 620 -29.00 15.13 -12.30
N ILE A 621 -30.14 15.74 -12.66
CA ILE A 621 -30.87 16.65 -11.78
C ILE A 621 -31.24 15.95 -10.48
N ALA A 622 -31.83 14.75 -10.57
CA ALA A 622 -32.22 13.97 -9.42
C ALA A 622 -31.04 13.67 -8.50
N SER A 623 -29.92 13.23 -9.07
CA SER A 623 -28.72 12.92 -8.30
C SER A 623 -28.13 14.14 -7.57
N LEU A 624 -27.99 15.28 -8.29
CA LEU A 624 -27.48 16.52 -7.71
C LEU A 624 -28.36 17.02 -6.56
N VAL A 625 -29.69 16.95 -6.73
CA VAL A 625 -30.65 17.32 -5.69
C VAL A 625 -30.57 16.37 -4.49
N ALA A 626 -30.44 15.07 -4.73
CA ALA A 626 -30.30 14.10 -3.64
C ALA A 626 -29.04 14.33 -2.82
N ASP A 627 -27.92 14.55 -3.50
CA ASP A 627 -26.65 14.79 -2.87
C ASP A 627 -26.65 16.06 -2.03
N LEU A 628 -27.25 17.14 -2.55
CA LEU A 628 -27.43 18.39 -1.81
C LEU A 628 -28.26 18.18 -0.54
N ILE A 629 -29.39 17.46 -0.64
CA ILE A 629 -30.24 17.15 0.51
C ILE A 629 -29.50 16.32 1.56
N LYS A 630 -28.74 15.26 1.14
CA LYS A 630 -27.97 14.43 2.07
C LYS A 630 -26.92 15.26 2.81
N GLY A 631 -26.18 16.09 2.08
CA GLY A 631 -25.16 16.95 2.66
C GLY A 631 -25.74 17.96 3.65
N MET A 632 -26.91 18.57 3.32
CA MET A 632 -27.59 19.51 4.22
C MET A 632 -28.17 18.83 5.47
N ILE A 633 -28.71 17.62 5.36
CA ILE A 633 -29.13 16.84 6.54
C ILE A 633 -27.95 16.62 7.48
N TYR A 634 -26.80 16.24 6.92
CA TYR A 634 -25.60 16.01 7.72
C TYR A 634 -25.12 17.29 8.43
N ILE A 635 -25.11 18.44 7.75
CA ILE A 635 -24.74 19.72 8.36
C ILE A 635 -25.72 20.10 9.47
N HIS A 636 -27.04 19.98 9.23
CA HIS A 636 -28.06 20.34 10.19
C HIS A 636 -28.10 19.44 11.45
N ASP A 637 -27.69 18.18 11.30
CA ASP A 637 -27.56 17.22 12.41
C ASP A 637 -26.19 17.32 13.13
N SER A 638 -25.24 18.11 12.59
CA SER A 638 -23.90 18.30 13.17
C SER A 638 -23.83 19.44 14.20
N GLU A 639 -22.71 19.58 14.88
CA GLU A 639 -22.42 20.68 15.81
C GLU A 639 -22.35 22.06 15.13
N ILE A 640 -22.24 22.11 13.79
CA ILE A 640 -22.26 23.34 12.99
C ILE A 640 -23.67 23.91 12.89
N ILE A 641 -24.71 23.07 12.96
CA ILE A 641 -26.15 23.37 13.04
C ILE A 641 -26.69 23.91 11.72
N SER A 642 -26.06 24.85 11.06
CA SER A 642 -26.52 25.48 9.80
C SER A 642 -25.33 25.81 8.90
N HIS A 643 -25.56 25.84 7.59
CA HIS A 643 -24.57 26.30 6.60
C HIS A 643 -24.37 27.80 6.66
N GLY A 644 -25.44 28.56 6.71
CA GLY A 644 -25.49 30.04 6.84
C GLY A 644 -25.11 30.82 5.59
N ASN A 645 -24.62 30.19 4.54
CA ASN A 645 -24.23 30.81 3.25
C ASN A 645 -24.44 29.85 2.07
N LEU A 646 -25.52 29.09 2.08
CA LEU A 646 -25.84 28.12 1.04
C LEU A 646 -26.18 28.80 -0.27
N LYS A 647 -25.48 28.49 -1.35
CA LYS A 647 -25.69 29.00 -2.73
C LYS A 647 -25.06 28.01 -3.73
N SER A 648 -25.44 28.11 -4.98
CA SER A 648 -24.96 27.20 -6.04
C SER A 648 -23.45 27.27 -6.25
N SER A 649 -22.79 28.39 -6.00
CA SER A 649 -21.32 28.49 -6.04
C SER A 649 -20.60 27.80 -4.86
N ASN A 650 -21.32 27.53 -3.76
CA ASN A 650 -20.81 26.77 -2.60
C ASN A 650 -21.21 25.28 -2.63
N CYS A 651 -21.66 24.82 -3.76
CA CYS A 651 -21.90 23.42 -4.09
C CYS A 651 -20.93 23.05 -5.22
N ILE A 652 -19.95 22.21 -4.96
CA ILE A 652 -18.95 21.78 -5.96
C ILE A 652 -19.29 20.41 -6.51
N VAL A 653 -18.89 20.14 -7.75
CA VAL A 653 -19.15 18.88 -8.42
C VAL A 653 -17.83 18.19 -8.74
N ASP A 654 -17.63 16.98 -8.23
CA ASP A 654 -16.40 16.24 -8.43
C ASP A 654 -16.37 15.53 -9.80
N ASN A 655 -15.27 14.83 -10.10
CA ASN A 655 -15.07 14.08 -11.34
C ASN A 655 -16.08 12.94 -11.55
N ARG A 656 -16.71 12.46 -10.47
CA ARG A 656 -17.73 11.40 -10.47
C ARG A 656 -19.16 11.95 -10.54
N TRP A 657 -19.33 13.24 -10.77
CA TRP A 657 -20.63 13.94 -10.74
C TRP A 657 -21.33 13.91 -9.38
N MET A 658 -20.59 13.70 -8.30
CA MET A 658 -21.14 13.83 -6.95
C MET A 658 -21.08 15.29 -6.51
N LEU A 659 -22.19 15.77 -6.00
CA LEU A 659 -22.26 17.11 -5.42
C LEU A 659 -21.75 17.07 -3.97
N LYS A 660 -20.87 18.01 -3.66
CA LYS A 660 -20.32 18.22 -2.31
C LYS A 660 -20.52 19.66 -1.89
N ILE A 661 -20.99 19.83 -0.67
CA ILE A 661 -21.20 21.17 -0.08
C ILE A 661 -19.86 21.65 0.49
N THR A 662 -19.51 22.87 0.18
CA THR A 662 -18.32 23.56 0.70
C THR A 662 -18.69 24.85 1.39
N ASP A 663 -17.74 25.50 2.06
CA ASP A 663 -17.93 26.82 2.67
C ASP A 663 -18.96 26.88 3.82
N PHE A 664 -19.26 25.75 4.42
CA PHE A 664 -20.13 25.66 5.60
C PHE A 664 -19.34 25.99 6.88
N GLY A 665 -20.02 26.52 7.89
CA GLY A 665 -19.33 26.97 9.09
C GLY A 665 -18.46 28.21 8.79
N LEU A 666 -17.27 28.28 9.40
CA LEU A 666 -16.30 29.37 9.22
C LEU A 666 -16.85 30.75 9.60
N HIS A 667 -17.81 30.78 10.53
CA HIS A 667 -18.56 31.99 10.88
C HIS A 667 -17.66 32.98 11.63
N GLU A 668 -16.90 32.48 12.59
CA GLU A 668 -15.92 33.24 13.36
C GLU A 668 -14.75 33.69 12.48
N PHE A 669 -14.34 32.86 11.55
CA PHE A 669 -13.27 33.17 10.60
C PHE A 669 -13.67 34.33 9.69
N ARG A 670 -14.93 34.36 9.21
CA ARG A 670 -15.44 35.40 8.32
C ARG A 670 -15.84 36.70 9.06
N ALA A 671 -16.23 36.62 10.34
CA ALA A 671 -16.64 37.77 11.12
C ALA A 671 -15.46 38.70 11.46
N ASN A 672 -14.24 38.16 11.54
CA ASN A 672 -13.05 38.88 11.96
C ASN A 672 -12.23 39.45 10.78
N GLN A 673 -12.80 39.56 9.58
CA GLN A 673 -12.12 40.09 8.41
C GLN A 673 -12.70 41.42 7.94
N ASP A 674 -11.89 42.48 7.92
CA ASP A 674 -12.16 43.68 7.17
C ASP A 674 -11.85 43.43 5.69
N LEU A 675 -12.89 43.36 4.86
CA LEU A 675 -12.81 42.94 3.47
C LEU A 675 -12.62 44.11 2.52
N PRO A 676 -11.77 44.00 1.48
CA PRO A 676 -11.66 44.98 0.41
C PRO A 676 -12.99 45.18 -0.31
N PRO A 677 -13.19 46.38 -0.92
CA PRO A 677 -14.43 46.74 -1.63
C PRO A 677 -14.86 45.72 -2.69
N GLU A 678 -13.91 45.12 -3.39
CA GLU A 678 -14.16 44.11 -4.45
C GLU A 678 -14.81 42.83 -3.90
N ILE A 679 -14.49 42.44 -2.66
CA ILE A 679 -15.05 41.26 -2.00
C ILE A 679 -16.39 41.62 -1.33
N GLN A 680 -16.58 42.84 -0.91
CA GLN A 680 -17.88 43.33 -0.46
C GLN A 680 -18.94 43.20 -1.57
N ASP A 681 -18.58 43.47 -2.84
CA ASP A 681 -19.44 43.26 -4.00
C ASP A 681 -19.80 41.79 -4.23
N ILE A 682 -18.88 40.84 -3.96
CA ILE A 682 -19.16 39.41 -4.06
C ILE A 682 -20.08 38.94 -2.92
N ARG A 683 -19.91 39.48 -1.72
CA ARG A 683 -20.84 39.24 -0.59
C ARG A 683 -22.22 39.83 -0.88
N ALA A 684 -22.31 41.00 -1.46
CA ALA A 684 -23.55 41.57 -1.88
C ALA A 684 -24.34 40.67 -2.85
N LYS A 685 -23.67 39.94 -3.74
CA LYS A 685 -24.31 38.98 -4.64
C LYS A 685 -24.92 37.79 -3.92
N SER A 686 -24.50 37.44 -2.70
CA SER A 686 -25.07 36.32 -1.93
C SER A 686 -26.47 36.59 -1.38
N ILE A 687 -26.90 37.84 -1.44
CA ILE A 687 -28.27 38.30 -1.08
C ILE A 687 -29.34 37.54 -1.87
N ILE A 688 -29.05 37.13 -3.10
CA ILE A 688 -29.97 36.45 -4.03
C ILE A 688 -30.54 35.16 -3.43
N TRP A 689 -29.74 34.41 -2.65
CA TRP A 689 -30.15 33.13 -2.02
C TRP A 689 -30.61 33.33 -0.57
N ARG A 690 -30.51 34.53 -0.01
CA ARG A 690 -30.71 34.77 1.41
C ARG A 690 -32.20 34.90 1.75
N ALA A 691 -32.61 34.32 2.87
CA ALA A 691 -33.97 34.33 3.34
C ALA A 691 -34.43 35.72 3.80
N PRO A 692 -35.72 36.06 3.65
CA PRO A 692 -36.25 37.39 3.98
C PRO A 692 -35.97 37.86 5.41
N GLU A 693 -36.12 36.98 6.39
CA GLU A 693 -35.90 37.28 7.81
C GLU A 693 -34.45 37.68 8.09
N LEU A 694 -33.49 37.06 7.35
CA LEU A 694 -32.08 37.38 7.48
C LEU A 694 -31.70 38.68 6.77
N LEU A 695 -32.51 39.13 5.81
CA LEU A 695 -32.34 40.42 5.13
C LEU A 695 -32.95 41.59 5.93
N LYS A 696 -34.05 41.34 6.65
CA LYS A 696 -34.77 42.33 7.46
C LYS A 696 -34.07 42.63 8.79
N THR A 697 -33.25 41.70 9.29
CA THR A 697 -32.62 41.85 10.60
C THR A 697 -31.35 42.69 10.49
N LEU A 698 -31.23 43.73 11.32
CA LEU A 698 -30.09 44.69 11.30
C LEU A 698 -28.75 43.98 11.60
N ASN A 699 -28.75 42.96 12.50
CA ASN A 699 -27.59 42.12 12.83
C ASN A 699 -28.03 40.65 12.75
N PRO A 700 -28.07 40.06 11.56
CA PRO A 700 -28.43 38.66 11.41
C PRO A 700 -27.35 37.77 12.04
N PRO A 701 -27.74 36.64 12.65
CA PRO A 701 -26.78 35.73 13.23
C PRO A 701 -25.70 35.30 12.18
N SER A 702 -24.43 35.42 12.53
CA SER A 702 -23.32 35.11 11.63
C SER A 702 -23.40 33.67 11.10
N ARG A 703 -23.98 32.75 11.88
CA ARG A 703 -24.19 31.35 11.51
C ARG A 703 -25.39 31.12 10.59
N GLY A 704 -26.23 32.16 10.33
CA GLY A 704 -27.49 31.97 9.64
C GLY A 704 -28.46 31.12 10.45
N THR A 705 -29.41 30.48 9.78
CA THR A 705 -30.41 29.59 10.40
C THR A 705 -30.68 28.39 9.51
N GLN A 706 -31.07 27.25 10.10
CA GLN A 706 -31.51 26.08 9.35
C GLN A 706 -32.67 26.41 8.38
N LYS A 707 -33.62 27.21 8.81
CA LYS A 707 -34.77 27.65 7.98
C LYS A 707 -34.35 28.61 6.86
N GLY A 708 -33.28 29.39 7.09
CA GLY A 708 -32.63 30.18 6.05
C GLY A 708 -31.94 29.33 4.98
N ASP A 709 -31.29 28.26 5.38
CA ASP A 709 -30.69 27.29 4.45
C ASP A 709 -31.74 26.57 3.59
N VAL A 710 -32.94 26.29 4.15
CA VAL A 710 -34.08 25.74 3.41
C VAL A 710 -34.56 26.69 2.34
N TYR A 711 -34.66 28.00 2.66
CA TYR A 711 -34.99 29.02 1.66
C TYR A 711 -33.95 29.02 0.52
N SER A 712 -32.67 29.05 0.88
CA SER A 712 -31.55 29.01 -0.09
C SER A 712 -31.61 27.77 -0.99
N PHE A 713 -31.93 26.62 -0.41
CA PHE A 713 -32.16 25.37 -1.17
C PHE A 713 -33.28 25.51 -2.19
N GLY A 714 -34.41 26.14 -1.84
CA GLY A 714 -35.49 26.37 -2.78
C GLY A 714 -35.05 27.21 -3.99
N VAL A 715 -34.19 28.24 -3.77
CA VAL A 715 -33.62 29.03 -4.86
C VAL A 715 -32.67 28.22 -5.73
N ILE A 716 -31.84 27.38 -5.10
CA ILE A 716 -30.93 26.50 -5.84
C ILE A 716 -31.72 25.46 -6.64
N LEU A 717 -32.76 24.89 -6.09
CA LEU A 717 -33.62 23.95 -6.80
C LEU A 717 -34.26 24.58 -8.06
N PHE A 718 -34.71 25.85 -7.96
CA PHE A 718 -35.16 26.62 -9.12
C PHE A 718 -34.05 26.82 -10.14
N GLU A 719 -32.82 27.15 -9.69
CA GLU A 719 -31.67 27.36 -10.55
C GLU A 719 -31.26 26.08 -11.32
N ILE A 720 -31.28 24.91 -10.63
CA ILE A 720 -31.00 23.60 -11.26
C ILE A 720 -32.01 23.28 -12.37
N LEU A 721 -33.30 23.47 -12.09
CA LEU A 721 -34.35 23.10 -13.03
C LEU A 721 -34.46 24.09 -14.21
N GLY A 722 -34.29 25.37 -13.96
CA GLY A 722 -34.45 26.43 -14.96
C GLY A 722 -33.24 26.70 -15.81
N ARG A 723 -32.02 26.49 -15.27
CA ARG A 723 -30.73 26.81 -15.90
C ARG A 723 -30.64 28.26 -16.47
N LYS A 724 -31.39 29.18 -15.89
CA LYS A 724 -31.46 30.59 -16.30
C LYS A 724 -31.07 31.53 -15.15
N GLY A 725 -30.24 31.03 -14.23
CA GLY A 725 -29.89 31.74 -13.00
C GLY A 725 -30.92 31.63 -11.88
N PRO A 726 -30.59 32.10 -10.67
CA PRO A 726 -31.40 31.92 -9.46
C PRO A 726 -32.73 32.64 -9.46
N TRP A 727 -32.93 33.64 -10.31
CA TRP A 727 -34.16 34.42 -10.47
C TRP A 727 -34.72 34.45 -11.90
N GLY A 728 -34.20 33.61 -12.79
CA GLY A 728 -34.61 33.50 -14.19
C GLY A 728 -33.94 34.52 -15.10
N SER A 729 -34.39 34.62 -16.37
CA SER A 729 -33.85 35.57 -17.36
C SER A 729 -34.96 36.45 -17.94
N PRO A 730 -34.79 37.80 -17.97
CA PRO A 730 -33.59 38.53 -17.54
C PRO A 730 -33.47 38.60 -16.03
N GLU A 731 -32.21 38.49 -15.50
CA GLU A 731 -31.98 38.53 -14.06
C GLU A 731 -32.23 39.93 -13.52
N PRO A 732 -33.10 40.10 -12.46
CA PRO A 732 -33.38 41.38 -11.86
C PRO A 732 -32.13 41.95 -11.16
N SER A 733 -32.03 43.28 -11.00
CA SER A 733 -30.92 43.89 -10.28
C SER A 733 -30.89 43.46 -8.79
N LEU A 734 -29.69 43.31 -8.21
CA LEU A 734 -29.53 42.92 -6.80
C LEU A 734 -30.36 43.81 -5.84
N LYS A 735 -30.29 45.14 -6.01
CA LYS A 735 -31.06 46.07 -5.19
C LYS A 735 -32.56 45.88 -5.32
N TYR A 736 -33.04 45.53 -6.52
CA TYR A 736 -34.47 45.31 -6.75
C TYR A 736 -34.92 44.01 -6.06
N ILE A 737 -34.10 42.93 -6.10
CA ILE A 737 -34.41 41.69 -5.40
C ILE A 737 -34.41 41.93 -3.90
N GLU A 738 -33.39 42.58 -3.36
CA GLU A 738 -33.23 42.89 -1.94
C GLU A 738 -34.43 43.70 -1.40
N ASP A 739 -34.80 44.78 -2.09
CA ASP A 739 -35.91 45.66 -1.67
C ASP A 739 -37.27 44.95 -1.75
N ARG A 740 -37.55 44.23 -2.84
CA ARG A 740 -38.79 43.48 -3.03
C ARG A 740 -38.97 42.32 -2.05
N VAL A 741 -37.87 41.62 -1.71
CA VAL A 741 -37.89 40.49 -0.77
C VAL A 741 -37.97 41.00 0.68
N SER A 742 -37.28 42.10 1.00
CA SER A 742 -37.23 42.64 2.36
C SER A 742 -38.49 43.42 2.72
N ASN A 743 -39.10 44.14 1.75
CA ASN A 743 -40.18 45.07 1.98
C ASN A 743 -41.47 44.76 1.18
N PRO A 744 -42.08 43.56 1.28
CA PRO A 744 -43.27 43.22 0.50
C PRO A 744 -44.45 44.14 0.73
N GLN A 745 -44.53 44.77 1.91
CA GLN A 745 -45.57 45.74 2.26
C GLN A 745 -45.59 47.00 1.37
N HIS A 746 -44.40 47.45 0.90
CA HIS A 746 -44.29 48.57 -0.03
C HIS A 746 -44.87 48.29 -1.41
N TYR A 747 -45.11 47.01 -1.71
CA TYR A 747 -45.57 46.52 -3.01
C TYR A 747 -46.92 45.79 -2.94
N GLY A 748 -47.77 46.21 -2.01
CA GLY A 748 -49.11 45.64 -1.88
C GLY A 748 -49.20 44.31 -1.18
N GLY A 749 -48.14 43.88 -0.47
CA GLY A 749 -48.10 42.61 0.27
C GLY A 749 -47.80 41.38 -0.61
N GLU A 750 -47.56 41.57 -1.88
CA GLU A 750 -47.23 40.46 -2.80
C GLU A 750 -45.82 39.96 -2.54
N LEU A 751 -45.68 38.65 -2.30
CA LEU A 751 -44.40 38.02 -2.04
C LEU A 751 -43.61 37.86 -3.34
N TYR A 752 -42.44 38.50 -3.41
CA TYR A 752 -41.57 38.40 -4.56
C TYR A 752 -40.68 37.17 -4.41
N ARG A 753 -40.82 36.20 -5.33
CA ARG A 753 -40.08 34.92 -5.37
C ARG A 753 -39.68 34.57 -6.80
N PRO A 754 -38.72 33.66 -7.00
CA PRO A 754 -38.39 33.16 -8.34
C PRO A 754 -39.62 32.57 -9.04
N PRO A 755 -39.80 32.79 -10.36
CA PRO A 755 -41.05 32.45 -11.09
C PRO A 755 -41.21 30.94 -11.31
N SER A 756 -41.61 30.19 -10.27
CA SER A 756 -41.79 28.72 -10.31
C SER A 756 -42.74 28.23 -11.41
N ARG A 757 -43.71 29.02 -11.77
CA ARG A 757 -44.71 28.71 -12.83
C ARG A 757 -44.12 28.61 -14.22
N SER A 758 -42.92 29.19 -14.45
CA SER A 758 -42.24 29.18 -15.74
C SER A 758 -41.43 27.87 -15.98
N LEU A 759 -41.33 27.03 -14.96
CA LEU A 759 -40.56 25.80 -15.04
C LEU A 759 -41.43 24.63 -15.60
N ASP A 760 -40.84 23.87 -16.51
CA ASP A 760 -41.40 22.60 -16.98
C ASP A 760 -40.92 21.48 -16.06
N CYS A 761 -41.60 21.28 -14.95
CA CYS A 761 -41.27 20.22 -13.97
C CYS A 761 -42.54 19.77 -13.27
N PRO A 762 -42.58 18.57 -12.67
CA PRO A 762 -43.73 18.02 -11.94
C PRO A 762 -44.20 18.93 -10.79
N ASP A 763 -45.52 18.95 -10.58
CA ASP A 763 -46.15 19.83 -9.59
C ASP A 763 -45.67 19.61 -8.17
N TYR A 764 -45.33 18.38 -7.77
CA TYR A 764 -44.78 18.11 -6.42
C TYR A 764 -43.43 18.81 -6.16
N ILE A 765 -42.63 19.05 -7.22
CA ILE A 765 -41.39 19.81 -7.11
C ILE A 765 -41.69 21.30 -6.96
N LYS A 766 -42.62 21.86 -7.75
CA LYS A 766 -43.03 23.24 -7.63
C LYS A 766 -43.58 23.53 -6.24
N GLN A 767 -44.45 22.64 -5.74
CA GLN A 767 -44.99 22.74 -4.40
C GLN A 767 -43.90 22.68 -3.32
N CYS A 768 -42.87 21.82 -3.49
CA CYS A 768 -41.72 21.73 -2.57
C CYS A 768 -40.93 23.05 -2.54
N MET A 769 -40.71 23.67 -3.72
CA MET A 769 -40.06 24.99 -3.80
C MET A 769 -40.88 26.08 -3.11
N GLU A 770 -42.18 26.12 -3.34
CA GLU A 770 -43.09 27.13 -2.72
C GLU A 770 -43.12 26.99 -1.20
N GLU A 771 -43.09 25.76 -0.67
CA GLU A 771 -42.97 25.51 0.78
C GLU A 771 -41.61 25.97 1.34
N CYS A 772 -40.52 25.78 0.59
CA CYS A 772 -39.20 26.25 1.01
C CYS A 772 -39.11 27.78 1.05
N TRP A 773 -39.94 28.48 0.26
CA TRP A 773 -39.95 29.94 0.16
C TRP A 773 -40.99 30.65 1.00
N GLN A 774 -41.65 29.94 1.94
CA GLN A 774 -42.63 30.57 2.83
C GLN A 774 -42.01 31.75 3.56
N GLU A 775 -42.82 32.80 3.74
CA GLU A 775 -42.38 34.05 4.40
C GLU A 775 -41.99 33.78 5.86
N ASN A 776 -42.85 33.05 6.56
CA ASN A 776 -42.57 32.63 7.94
C ASN A 776 -41.63 31.47 7.94
N PRO A 777 -40.47 31.56 8.60
CA PRO A 777 -39.48 30.44 8.69
C PRO A 777 -40.06 29.17 9.26
N ASP A 778 -40.98 29.24 10.23
CA ASP A 778 -41.53 28.07 10.89
C ASP A 778 -42.40 27.20 9.97
N ASP A 779 -43.01 27.80 8.94
CA ASP A 779 -43.81 27.09 7.95
C ASP A 779 -42.99 26.35 6.90
N ARG A 780 -41.67 26.61 6.85
CA ARG A 780 -40.74 25.88 5.94
C ARG A 780 -40.44 24.50 6.45
N PRO A 781 -40.40 23.47 5.57
CA PRO A 781 -40.03 22.11 5.93
C PRO A 781 -38.58 22.03 6.41
N ASP A 782 -38.21 20.90 7.06
CA ASP A 782 -36.79 20.55 7.26
C ASP A 782 -36.28 19.68 6.08
N PHE A 783 -34.96 19.48 6.00
CA PHE A 783 -34.36 18.68 4.92
C PHE A 783 -34.78 17.20 4.98
N LYS A 784 -35.13 16.65 6.13
CA LYS A 784 -35.61 15.27 6.25
C LYS A 784 -36.99 15.14 5.59
N PHE A 785 -37.85 16.13 5.78
CA PHE A 785 -39.18 16.19 5.13
C PHE A 785 -39.04 16.44 3.62
N ILE A 786 -38.15 17.37 3.20
CA ILE A 786 -37.84 17.64 1.77
C ILE A 786 -37.36 16.37 1.09
N LYS A 787 -36.49 15.56 1.73
CA LYS A 787 -36.05 14.25 1.22
C LYS A 787 -37.21 13.30 0.95
N VAL A 788 -38.19 13.24 1.83
CA VAL A 788 -39.36 12.38 1.65
C VAL A 788 -40.23 12.91 0.50
N LYS A 789 -40.44 14.22 0.42
CA LYS A 789 -41.28 14.85 -0.60
C LYS A 789 -40.69 14.72 -2.01
N LEU A 790 -39.37 14.86 -2.15
CA LEU A 790 -38.67 14.70 -3.44
C LEU A 790 -38.25 13.26 -3.75
N ARG A 791 -38.69 12.28 -2.92
CA ARG A 791 -38.43 10.86 -3.16
C ARG A 791 -38.87 10.39 -4.57
N PRO A 792 -40.01 10.82 -5.14
CA PRO A 792 -40.41 10.40 -6.49
C PRO A 792 -39.38 10.78 -7.59
N LEU A 793 -38.62 11.84 -7.39
CA LEU A 793 -37.56 12.27 -8.32
C LEU A 793 -36.42 11.23 -8.43
N HIS A 794 -36.22 10.42 -7.38
CA HIS A 794 -35.17 9.44 -7.28
C HIS A 794 -35.63 7.98 -7.44
N MET A 795 -36.95 7.77 -7.71
CA MET A 795 -37.47 6.42 -7.84
C MET A 795 -36.85 5.69 -9.04
N GLY A 796 -36.21 4.56 -8.77
CA GLY A 796 -35.55 3.74 -9.79
C GLY A 796 -34.09 4.10 -10.07
N LEU A 797 -33.51 5.04 -9.33
CA LEU A 797 -32.08 5.39 -9.42
C LEU A 797 -31.28 4.81 -8.25
N ASN A 798 -30.05 4.40 -8.53
CA ASN A 798 -29.08 4.02 -7.50
C ASN A 798 -28.63 5.26 -6.71
N ALA A 799 -28.05 5.02 -5.53
CA ALA A 799 -27.61 6.09 -4.64
C ALA A 799 -26.50 6.97 -5.25
N ASN A 800 -25.73 6.43 -6.20
CA ASN A 800 -24.61 7.11 -6.85
C ASN A 800 -24.91 7.28 -8.35
N ILE A 801 -24.67 8.48 -8.88
CA ILE A 801 -24.87 8.77 -10.31
C ILE A 801 -23.96 7.93 -11.21
N PHE A 802 -22.75 7.61 -10.75
CA PHE A 802 -21.80 6.79 -11.49
C PHE A 802 -22.35 5.36 -11.70
N ASP A 803 -22.96 4.77 -10.68
CA ASP A 803 -23.59 3.47 -10.75
C ASP A 803 -24.80 3.48 -11.70
N ASN A 804 -25.54 4.58 -11.72
CA ASN A 804 -26.64 4.79 -12.68
C ASN A 804 -26.12 4.91 -14.11
N MET A 805 -25.04 5.66 -14.33
CA MET A 805 -24.39 5.77 -15.64
C MET A 805 -23.84 4.43 -16.10
N MET A 806 -23.18 3.67 -15.22
CA MET A 806 -22.69 2.32 -15.54
C MET A 806 -23.84 1.39 -15.92
N SER A 807 -24.93 1.39 -15.15
CA SER A 807 -26.12 0.59 -15.45
C SER A 807 -26.76 0.94 -16.81
N ILE A 808 -26.76 2.24 -17.16
CA ILE A 808 -27.23 2.69 -18.48
C ILE A 808 -26.26 2.24 -19.58
N MET A 809 -24.94 2.37 -19.38
CA MET A 809 -23.93 1.91 -20.32
C MET A 809 -23.98 0.40 -20.52
N GLU A 810 -24.18 -0.38 -19.47
CA GLU A 810 -24.39 -1.83 -19.54
C GLU A 810 -25.64 -2.18 -20.35
N LYS A 811 -26.76 -1.47 -20.13
CA LYS A 811 -27.97 -1.66 -20.96
C LYS A 811 -27.72 -1.31 -22.42
N TYR A 812 -26.99 -0.22 -22.69
CA TYR A 812 -26.63 0.15 -24.07
C TYR A 812 -25.72 -0.88 -24.72
N ALA A 813 -24.71 -1.37 -23.99
CA ALA A 813 -23.79 -2.41 -24.45
C ALA A 813 -24.57 -3.70 -24.79
N TYR A 814 -25.46 -4.13 -23.90
CA TYR A 814 -26.31 -5.30 -24.12
C TYR A 814 -27.25 -5.16 -25.33
N ASN A 815 -27.88 -3.96 -25.48
CA ASN A 815 -28.69 -3.67 -26.65
C ASN A 815 -27.87 -3.64 -27.95
N LEU A 816 -26.66 -3.08 -27.90
CA LEU A 816 -25.75 -3.04 -29.03
C LEU A 816 -25.30 -4.45 -29.44
N GLU A 817 -24.96 -5.31 -28.46
CA GLU A 817 -24.68 -6.73 -28.71
C GLU A 817 -25.86 -7.45 -29.37
N SER A 818 -27.05 -7.21 -28.87
CA SER A 818 -28.28 -7.78 -29.46
C SER A 818 -28.48 -7.35 -30.91
N VAL A 819 -28.35 -6.06 -31.20
CA VAL A 819 -28.47 -5.49 -32.56
C VAL A 819 -27.34 -5.99 -33.48
N VAL A 820 -26.10 -6.07 -32.98
CA VAL A 820 -24.97 -6.62 -33.76
C VAL A 820 -25.21 -8.10 -34.09
N LYS A 821 -25.68 -8.89 -33.11
CA LYS A 821 -25.98 -10.30 -33.29
C LYS A 821 -27.10 -10.50 -34.33
N GLU A 822 -28.13 -9.67 -34.27
CA GLU A 822 -29.25 -9.72 -35.25
C GLU A 822 -28.76 -9.32 -36.64
N ARG A 823 -27.95 -8.26 -36.78
CA ARG A 823 -27.36 -7.83 -38.05
C ARG A 823 -26.39 -8.86 -38.61
N THR A 824 -25.60 -9.49 -37.75
CA THR A 824 -24.68 -10.55 -38.17
C THR A 824 -25.46 -11.78 -38.71
N ASN A 825 -26.55 -12.16 -38.04
CA ASN A 825 -27.42 -13.25 -38.50
C ASN A 825 -28.08 -12.90 -39.84
N GLN A 826 -28.58 -11.67 -40.00
CA GLN A 826 -29.13 -11.20 -41.26
C GLN A 826 -28.09 -11.24 -42.40
N LEU A 827 -26.88 -10.79 -42.16
CA LEU A 827 -25.76 -10.86 -43.10
C LEU A 827 -25.38 -12.31 -43.46
N LEU A 828 -25.39 -13.22 -42.49
CA LEU A 828 -25.15 -14.65 -42.73
C LEU A 828 -26.26 -15.28 -43.58
N GLU A 829 -27.51 -14.90 -43.38
CA GLU A 829 -28.63 -15.36 -44.22
C GLU A 829 -28.55 -14.79 -45.65
N GLU A 830 -28.20 -13.51 -45.78
CA GLU A 830 -27.98 -12.87 -47.09
C GLU A 830 -26.81 -13.49 -47.83
N LYS A 831 -25.71 -13.77 -47.12
CA LYS A 831 -24.57 -14.50 -47.69
C LYS A 831 -24.93 -15.90 -48.17
N LYS A 832 -25.71 -16.67 -47.40
CA LYS A 832 -26.22 -18.00 -47.81
C LYS A 832 -27.13 -17.91 -49.03
N LYS A 833 -27.97 -16.89 -49.09
CA LYS A 833 -28.82 -16.66 -50.28
C LYS A 833 -28.00 -16.35 -51.52
N THR A 834 -26.95 -15.51 -51.37
CA THR A 834 -26.03 -15.13 -52.45
C THR A 834 -25.18 -16.32 -52.92
N GLU A 835 -24.67 -17.13 -51.99
CA GLU A 835 -23.94 -18.38 -52.32
C GLU A 835 -24.86 -19.40 -53.04
N ASN A 836 -26.09 -19.55 -52.59
CA ASN A 836 -27.07 -20.41 -53.26
C ASN A 836 -27.45 -19.90 -54.66
N LEU A 837 -27.51 -18.58 -54.87
CA LEU A 837 -27.73 -17.98 -56.19
C LEU A 837 -26.51 -18.18 -57.12
N LEU A 838 -25.29 -17.98 -56.58
CA LEU A 838 -24.04 -18.25 -57.33
C LEU A 838 -23.93 -19.72 -57.76
N LEU A 839 -24.24 -20.65 -56.83
CA LEU A 839 -24.27 -22.11 -57.17
C LEU A 839 -25.31 -22.48 -58.23
N ARG A 840 -26.41 -21.71 -58.34
CA ARG A 840 -27.41 -21.91 -59.37
C ARG A 840 -27.04 -21.29 -60.73
N MET A 841 -26.14 -20.31 -60.76
CA MET A 841 -25.68 -19.60 -61.96
C MET A 841 -24.42 -20.21 -62.61
N LEU A 842 -23.68 -21.09 -61.87
CA LEU A 842 -22.57 -21.83 -62.45
C LEU A 842 -23.08 -22.95 -63.34
N PRO A 843 -22.68 -23.00 -64.62
CA PRO A 843 -23.03 -24.10 -65.49
C PRO A 843 -22.44 -25.43 -65.03
N LYS A 844 -23.21 -26.50 -65.05
CA LYS A 844 -22.76 -27.86 -64.71
C LYS A 844 -21.61 -28.31 -65.58
#